data_f8536db7121471fb0d6614e361c12e31
#
_entry.id   f8536db7121471fb0d6614e361c12e31
#
_cell.length_a   1.000
_cell.length_b   1.000
_cell.length_c   1.000
_cell.angle_alpha   90.00
_cell.angle_beta   90.00
_cell.angle_gamma   90.00
#
_symmetry.space_group_name_H-M   'P 1'
#
loop_
_entity.id
_entity.type
_entity.pdbx_description
1 polymer ?
#
loop_
_entity_poly.entity_id
_entity_poly.type
_entity_poly.pdbx_seq_one_letter_code
_entity_poly.pdbx_strand_id
1 'polypeptide(L)'
;GGSLLVSAAAGSGKTKVLVDRLMGYLTDPDDPADLDEFLIITYTRAAAAELRGKIAARLGEMLAEDPDNKHLQRQLTRVYLAQISTVHAFCQTVLRQYAAEADLPADFRVADEQQAAALRAEALQDTLAELYAGLDANPDFAAMIDTLGYGRDDRRLLALAEESYGVMRCQVDPAAWTRRCLQAYDLPEDAEAEQTLWGAWFLQERTRVLENADALLRQAEDLCRREPKLEEKCTPVLEKNRAAIRNLLAETTWDGCMEKKIASFGAMRPPKDAEAVEQVKALRKEAWEMVKDIQRCFYAPSRQVTDDLRRTVPALRGLLALLKAFDERFTQEKRRRHLLDFSDLEHCMIRLLTKKDTGAPTAAARSLAQTYREILIDEYQDSNAVQECIFQAVSREGKNLFLVGDVKQSIYRFRLADPTIFLQKYAAYPMRGTQAPGEPRKLLLSKNFRSRAEILEAANDVFSLVMKKEAGELDYTQAEALVPGASFPEEGSPKVELHCLDLTAADDDTGDKTGAEAEFVAARIAELLNGGTFVTENGALRPARASDIVILMRSPGMTAGVYQAALQKRGIACDAGAGGDLLQTAEVEILLQLLQIIDNPHRDIPLAAAMASPVFGFAPEELARIRAVDKSADLYTCICAQPEPTAHLQRFTAWLTAMRRQSRLVDVPELLQTVIRTSGLEDVFAALPDAERRQADLAAFSAFVTQSAQTDVHSLSELVQLCGQLLERGASLPAQQTPARQDAVRIMSIHKSKGLEFPIVILADLARKFNLQDSQSAVLTDEELLLGGNVVDLASRSFYPGLARMAIMRRKTSQTVSEELRVLYVAMTRTKER
;
A
#
# COMPACT_ATOMS: atom_id res chain seq x y z
N GLY A 1 -3.50 30.79 -19.27
CA GLY A 1 -4.31 30.02 -18.46
C GLY A 1 -4.90 28.76 -19.09
N GLY A 2 -5.43 27.90 -18.30
CA GLY A 2 -5.98 26.60 -18.62
C GLY A 2 -5.19 25.50 -17.89
N SER A 3 -5.89 24.47 -17.42
CA SER A 3 -5.23 23.33 -16.78
C SER A 3 -4.25 22.62 -17.69
N LEU A 4 -3.12 22.22 -17.14
CA LEU A 4 -2.12 21.44 -17.85
C LEU A 4 -1.84 20.14 -17.10
N LEU A 5 -2.09 19.00 -17.76
CA LEU A 5 -1.66 17.69 -17.32
C LEU A 5 -0.34 17.32 -18.00
N VAL A 6 0.70 17.12 -17.22
CA VAL A 6 2.00 16.64 -17.69
C VAL A 6 2.11 15.15 -17.34
N SER A 7 1.92 14.29 -18.33
CA SER A 7 2.21 12.87 -18.21
C SER A 7 3.69 12.65 -18.46
N ALA A 8 4.42 12.39 -17.39
CA ALA A 8 5.88 12.42 -17.39
C ALA A 8 6.43 11.06 -17.02
N ALA A 9 6.98 10.33 -17.98
CA ALA A 9 7.57 9.01 -17.78
C ALA A 9 8.66 9.00 -16.69
N ALA A 10 9.02 7.82 -16.22
CA ALA A 10 10.10 7.65 -15.24
C ALA A 10 11.39 8.32 -15.75
N GLY A 11 12.09 9.04 -14.88
CA GLY A 11 13.37 9.70 -15.22
C GLY A 11 13.27 10.86 -16.22
N SER A 12 12.06 11.34 -16.54
CA SER A 12 11.86 12.43 -17.52
C SER A 12 12.11 13.84 -16.95
N GLY A 13 12.43 13.95 -15.66
CA GLY A 13 12.68 15.24 -15.02
C GLY A 13 11.40 15.94 -14.54
N LYS A 14 10.37 15.23 -14.07
CA LYS A 14 9.13 15.79 -13.52
C LYS A 14 9.34 17.02 -12.64
N THR A 15 10.17 16.87 -11.62
CA THR A 15 10.49 17.95 -10.68
C THR A 15 11.17 19.13 -11.34
N LYS A 16 12.05 18.90 -12.34
CA LYS A 16 12.71 19.96 -13.10
C LYS A 16 11.69 20.79 -13.88
N VAL A 17 10.76 20.12 -14.57
CA VAL A 17 9.71 20.82 -15.35
C VAL A 17 8.84 21.69 -14.43
N LEU A 18 8.53 21.20 -13.23
CA LEU A 18 7.79 21.98 -12.21
C LEU A 18 8.59 23.21 -11.77
N VAL A 19 9.88 23.05 -11.45
CA VAL A 19 10.77 24.15 -11.06
C VAL A 19 10.96 25.15 -12.22
N ASP A 20 11.23 24.68 -13.43
CA ASP A 20 11.43 25.56 -14.61
C ASP A 20 10.15 26.36 -14.92
N ARG A 21 8.95 25.74 -14.75
CA ARG A 21 7.68 26.46 -14.92
C ARG A 21 7.53 27.56 -13.88
N LEU A 22 7.84 27.27 -12.61
CA LEU A 22 7.78 28.25 -11.53
C LEU A 22 8.77 29.40 -11.78
N MET A 23 10.02 29.09 -12.17
CA MET A 23 11.01 30.11 -12.52
C MET A 23 10.50 31.00 -13.66
N GLY A 24 9.85 30.42 -14.69
CA GLY A 24 9.27 31.20 -15.76
C GLY A 24 8.26 32.27 -15.31
N TYR A 25 7.48 31.98 -14.24
CA TYR A 25 6.59 33.00 -13.66
C TYR A 25 7.32 34.04 -12.80
N LEU A 26 8.30 33.58 -11.99
CA LEU A 26 9.06 34.47 -11.13
C LEU A 26 9.97 35.46 -11.89
N THR A 27 10.33 35.11 -13.13
CA THR A 27 11.21 35.92 -13.98
C THR A 27 10.50 36.48 -15.20
N ASP A 28 9.16 36.45 -15.23
CA ASP A 28 8.39 37.06 -16.30
C ASP A 28 8.70 38.58 -16.35
N PRO A 29 9.21 39.10 -17.48
CA PRO A 29 9.62 40.52 -17.54
C PRO A 29 8.43 41.48 -17.48
N ASP A 30 7.25 41.05 -17.88
CA ASP A 30 6.05 41.89 -17.96
C ASP A 30 5.22 41.84 -16.67
N ASP A 31 5.17 40.68 -16.02
CA ASP A 31 4.33 40.44 -14.85
C ASP A 31 4.99 39.38 -13.90
N PRO A 32 6.12 39.75 -13.23
CA PRO A 32 6.83 38.82 -12.35
C PRO A 32 6.00 38.48 -11.13
N ALA A 33 5.74 37.19 -10.93
CA ALA A 33 4.97 36.69 -9.82
C ALA A 33 5.81 36.59 -8.54
N ASP A 34 5.15 36.66 -7.39
CA ASP A 34 5.74 36.33 -6.09
C ASP A 34 5.52 34.82 -5.77
N LEU A 35 6.45 34.20 -5.03
CA LEU A 35 6.44 32.77 -4.74
C LEU A 35 5.24 32.33 -3.86
N ASP A 36 4.72 33.25 -3.06
CA ASP A 36 3.54 33.04 -2.21
C ASP A 36 2.19 33.07 -2.99
N GLU A 37 2.23 33.43 -4.28
CA GLU A 37 1.09 33.28 -5.19
C GLU A 37 0.90 31.84 -5.72
N PHE A 38 1.76 30.89 -5.31
CA PHE A 38 1.70 29.49 -5.74
C PHE A 38 1.40 28.56 -4.59
N LEU A 39 0.52 27.57 -4.85
CA LEU A 39 0.35 26.41 -4.02
C LEU A 39 1.05 25.23 -4.68
N ILE A 40 2.04 24.65 -3.97
CA ILE A 40 2.81 23.51 -4.48
C ILE A 40 2.61 22.32 -3.55
N ILE A 41 1.96 21.26 -4.06
CA ILE A 41 1.59 20.09 -3.30
C ILE A 41 2.46 18.89 -3.70
N THR A 42 2.95 18.17 -2.70
CA THR A 42 3.64 16.89 -2.81
C THR A 42 3.04 15.87 -1.84
N TYR A 43 3.38 14.56 -1.98
CA TYR A 43 2.78 13.51 -1.13
C TYR A 43 3.61 13.18 0.11
N THR A 44 4.87 13.61 0.20
CA THR A 44 5.72 13.36 1.37
C THR A 44 6.42 14.63 1.85
N ARG A 45 6.68 14.70 3.16
CA ARG A 45 7.45 15.81 3.75
C ARG A 45 8.87 15.90 3.17
N ALA A 46 9.48 14.75 2.88
CA ALA A 46 10.80 14.67 2.27
C ALA A 46 10.80 15.28 0.86
N ALA A 47 9.80 14.93 0.01
CA ALA A 47 9.67 15.50 -1.33
C ALA A 47 9.42 17.02 -1.29
N ALA A 48 8.61 17.51 -0.33
CA ALA A 48 8.40 18.95 -0.15
C ALA A 48 9.70 19.68 0.26
N ALA A 49 10.49 19.09 1.14
CA ALA A 49 11.79 19.64 1.55
C ALA A 49 12.80 19.64 0.39
N GLU A 50 12.87 18.54 -0.37
CA GLU A 50 13.74 18.42 -1.54
C GLU A 50 13.35 19.43 -2.63
N LEU A 51 12.06 19.58 -2.91
CA LEU A 51 11.56 20.53 -3.90
C LEU A 51 11.89 21.98 -3.48
N ARG A 52 11.72 22.29 -2.19
CA ARG A 52 12.10 23.59 -1.64
C ARG A 52 13.60 23.87 -1.82
N GLY A 53 14.45 22.86 -1.56
CA GLY A 53 15.89 22.94 -1.79
C GLY A 53 16.24 23.19 -3.26
N LYS A 54 15.57 22.51 -4.20
CA LYS A 54 15.79 22.69 -5.65
C LYS A 54 15.37 24.07 -6.13
N ILE A 55 14.24 24.58 -5.63
CA ILE A 55 13.77 25.95 -5.94
C ILE A 55 14.79 26.97 -5.41
N ALA A 56 15.25 26.82 -4.16
CA ALA A 56 16.25 27.72 -3.57
C ALA A 56 17.59 27.69 -4.36
N ALA A 57 18.07 26.50 -4.73
CA ALA A 57 19.29 26.35 -5.52
C ALA A 57 19.16 27.03 -6.88
N ARG A 58 18.02 26.84 -7.58
CA ARG A 58 17.78 27.45 -8.90
C ARG A 58 17.70 28.98 -8.82
N LEU A 59 17.03 29.52 -7.80
CA LEU A 59 17.02 30.97 -7.55
C LEU A 59 18.43 31.49 -7.22
N GLY A 60 19.25 30.73 -6.51
CA GLY A 60 20.65 31.04 -6.21
C GLY A 60 21.52 31.10 -7.47
N GLU A 61 21.36 30.14 -8.40
CA GLU A 61 22.04 30.15 -9.69
C GLU A 61 21.69 31.38 -10.51
N MET A 62 20.39 31.72 -10.63
CA MET A 62 19.91 32.89 -11.36
C MET A 62 20.39 34.20 -10.73
N LEU A 63 20.44 34.25 -9.40
CA LEU A 63 20.96 35.40 -8.68
C LEU A 63 22.49 35.55 -8.82
N ALA A 64 23.23 34.45 -9.02
CA ALA A 64 24.66 34.49 -9.33
C ALA A 64 24.92 35.11 -10.75
N GLU A 65 23.97 34.91 -11.69
CA GLU A 65 24.02 35.53 -13.03
C GLU A 65 23.62 37.02 -12.99
N ASP A 66 22.69 37.42 -12.11
CA ASP A 66 22.20 38.80 -11.93
C ASP A 66 22.13 39.17 -10.42
N PRO A 67 23.30 39.48 -9.79
CA PRO A 67 23.40 39.71 -8.34
C PRO A 67 22.59 40.92 -7.82
N ASP A 68 22.29 41.88 -8.66
CA ASP A 68 21.59 43.14 -8.29
C ASP A 68 20.06 42.99 -8.38
N ASN A 69 19.54 41.83 -8.78
CA ASN A 69 18.13 41.59 -8.97
C ASN A 69 17.40 41.51 -7.62
N LYS A 70 16.83 42.62 -7.20
CA LYS A 70 16.10 42.71 -5.91
C LYS A 70 14.89 41.82 -5.83
N HIS A 71 14.24 41.49 -6.95
CA HIS A 71 13.10 40.59 -6.98
C HIS A 71 13.56 39.18 -6.64
N LEU A 72 14.59 38.64 -7.31
CA LEU A 72 15.13 37.30 -7.01
C LEU A 72 15.68 37.19 -5.58
N GLN A 73 16.36 38.23 -5.08
CA GLN A 73 16.80 38.28 -3.66
C GLN A 73 15.62 38.14 -2.69
N ARG A 74 14.51 38.85 -2.95
CA ARG A 74 13.29 38.74 -2.16
C ARG A 74 12.66 37.35 -2.28
N GLN A 75 12.59 36.74 -3.49
CA GLN A 75 12.03 35.40 -3.66
C GLN A 75 12.86 34.34 -2.92
N LEU A 76 14.18 34.43 -2.92
CA LEU A 76 15.04 33.48 -2.21
C LEU A 76 14.76 33.47 -0.69
N THR A 77 14.50 34.64 -0.09
CA THR A 77 14.11 34.70 1.34
C THR A 77 12.69 34.15 1.58
N ARG A 78 11.81 34.24 0.60
CA ARG A 78 10.43 33.76 0.69
C ARG A 78 10.26 32.25 0.48
N VAL A 79 11.28 31.53 -0.01
CA VAL A 79 11.19 30.07 -0.28
C VAL A 79 10.71 29.29 0.96
N TYR A 80 11.13 29.71 2.15
CA TYR A 80 10.73 29.07 3.41
C TYR A 80 9.33 29.44 3.90
N LEU A 81 8.75 30.51 3.39
CA LEU A 81 7.39 30.97 3.69
C LEU A 81 6.37 30.49 2.66
N ALA A 82 6.83 30.07 1.47
CA ALA A 82 5.98 29.63 0.38
C ALA A 82 5.22 28.34 0.74
N GLN A 83 4.01 28.23 0.22
CA GLN A 83 3.13 27.08 0.46
C GLN A 83 3.59 25.86 -0.39
N ILE A 84 4.75 25.29 0.02
CA ILE A 84 5.31 24.05 -0.55
C ILE A 84 5.14 22.97 0.51
N SER A 85 4.15 22.10 0.39
CA SER A 85 3.75 21.21 1.48
C SER A 85 3.05 19.95 1.01
N THR A 86 2.77 19.05 1.96
CA THR A 86 1.85 17.94 1.70
C THR A 86 0.41 18.40 1.74
N VAL A 87 -0.52 17.63 1.13
CA VAL A 87 -1.97 17.93 1.15
C VAL A 87 -2.45 18.17 2.58
N HIS A 88 -2.11 17.29 3.52
CA HIS A 88 -2.54 17.41 4.91
C HIS A 88 -1.97 18.65 5.64
N ALA A 89 -0.72 18.99 5.34
CA ALA A 89 -0.11 20.21 5.92
C ALA A 89 -0.79 21.48 5.36
N PHE A 90 -1.14 21.49 4.08
CA PHE A 90 -1.96 22.54 3.47
C PHE A 90 -3.33 22.63 4.14
N CYS A 91 -4.05 21.50 4.26
CA CYS A 91 -5.35 21.45 4.94
C CYS A 91 -5.24 22.01 6.37
N GLN A 92 -4.24 21.58 7.13
CA GLN A 92 -4.03 22.05 8.50
C GLN A 92 -3.81 23.57 8.55
N THR A 93 -3.03 24.13 7.63
CA THR A 93 -2.76 25.57 7.57
C THR A 93 -4.04 26.36 7.29
N VAL A 94 -4.82 25.92 6.29
CA VAL A 94 -6.08 26.58 5.95
C VAL A 94 -7.12 26.45 7.06
N LEU A 95 -7.27 25.25 7.64
CA LEU A 95 -8.21 25.03 8.74
C LEU A 95 -7.88 25.84 10.00
N ARG A 96 -6.60 26.10 10.27
CA ARG A 96 -6.21 27.02 11.36
C ARG A 96 -6.59 28.47 11.06
N GLN A 97 -6.43 28.90 9.81
CA GLN A 97 -6.81 30.23 9.37
C GLN A 97 -8.34 30.46 9.43
N TYR A 98 -9.12 29.42 9.12
CA TYR A 98 -10.59 29.47 9.08
C TYR A 98 -11.23 28.60 10.17
N ALA A 99 -10.59 28.47 11.35
CA ALA A 99 -11.03 27.54 12.39
C ALA A 99 -12.48 27.79 12.85
N ALA A 100 -12.86 29.05 13.03
CA ALA A 100 -14.22 29.43 13.43
C ALA A 100 -15.26 29.05 12.35
N GLU A 101 -14.96 29.25 11.08
CA GLU A 101 -15.86 28.92 9.96
C GLU A 101 -15.94 27.40 9.73
N ALA A 102 -14.87 26.67 10.08
CA ALA A 102 -14.80 25.21 10.01
C ALA A 102 -15.41 24.50 11.24
N ASP A 103 -15.92 25.23 12.24
CA ASP A 103 -16.41 24.69 13.51
C ASP A 103 -15.36 23.87 14.26
N LEU A 104 -14.12 24.39 14.30
CA LEU A 104 -12.98 23.73 14.94
C LEU A 104 -12.42 24.58 16.10
N PRO A 105 -11.91 23.94 17.17
CA PRO A 105 -11.14 24.62 18.21
C PRO A 105 -9.89 25.27 17.59
N ALA A 106 -9.53 26.48 18.00
CA ALA A 106 -8.35 27.18 17.49
C ALA A 106 -7.04 26.45 17.81
N ASP A 107 -7.04 25.67 18.88
CA ASP A 107 -5.92 24.90 19.42
C ASP A 107 -5.92 23.43 19.00
N PHE A 108 -6.69 23.05 17.98
CA PHE A 108 -6.74 21.65 17.54
C PHE A 108 -5.35 21.11 17.16
N ARG A 109 -5.12 19.87 17.48
CA ARG A 109 -3.89 19.12 17.16
C ARG A 109 -4.22 18.00 16.17
N VAL A 110 -3.22 17.63 15.38
CA VAL A 110 -3.33 16.47 14.50
C VAL A 110 -2.76 15.27 15.24
N ALA A 111 -3.57 14.24 15.41
CA ALA A 111 -3.13 12.98 15.99
C ALA A 111 -2.12 12.30 15.06
N ASP A 112 -1.07 11.74 15.62
CA ASP A 112 -0.20 10.83 14.87
C ASP A 112 -0.93 9.50 14.59
N GLU A 113 -0.34 8.68 13.72
CA GLU A 113 -0.94 7.41 13.29
C GLU A 113 -1.23 6.47 14.47
N GLN A 114 -0.34 6.42 15.46
CA GLN A 114 -0.46 5.55 16.62
C GLN A 114 -1.56 6.03 17.57
N GLN A 115 -1.59 7.32 17.86
CA GLN A 115 -2.61 7.94 18.70
C GLN A 115 -3.99 7.80 18.05
N ALA A 116 -4.10 8.03 16.73
CA ALA A 116 -5.35 7.88 16.00
C ALA A 116 -5.81 6.41 16.00
N ALA A 117 -4.91 5.45 15.81
CA ALA A 117 -5.22 4.03 15.82
C ALA A 117 -5.67 3.54 17.21
N ALA A 118 -5.01 3.97 18.28
CA ALA A 118 -5.40 3.63 19.65
C ALA A 118 -6.82 4.15 19.98
N LEU A 119 -7.07 5.43 19.69
CA LEU A 119 -8.38 6.05 19.93
C LEU A 119 -9.49 5.42 19.07
N ARG A 120 -9.19 5.06 17.81
CA ARG A 120 -10.11 4.36 16.91
C ARG A 120 -10.53 3.02 17.47
N ALA A 121 -9.56 2.26 17.94
CA ALA A 121 -9.82 0.94 18.52
C ALA A 121 -10.63 1.01 19.82
N GLU A 122 -10.33 1.96 20.72
CA GLU A 122 -11.12 2.22 21.93
C GLU A 122 -12.57 2.55 21.56
N ALA A 123 -12.77 3.52 20.68
CA ALA A 123 -14.11 3.94 20.25
C ALA A 123 -14.89 2.81 19.57
N LEU A 124 -14.23 1.94 18.79
CA LEU A 124 -14.89 0.82 18.12
C LEU A 124 -15.28 -0.27 19.12
N GLN A 125 -14.42 -0.59 20.08
CA GLN A 125 -14.74 -1.55 21.15
C GLN A 125 -15.92 -1.08 21.99
N ASP A 126 -15.94 0.18 22.40
CA ASP A 126 -17.04 0.77 23.17
C ASP A 126 -18.36 0.76 22.37
N THR A 127 -18.27 1.08 21.06
CA THR A 127 -19.45 1.04 20.18
C THR A 127 -20.02 -0.37 20.07
N LEU A 128 -19.16 -1.37 19.92
CA LEU A 128 -19.59 -2.78 19.92
C LEU A 128 -20.23 -3.18 21.23
N ALA A 129 -19.62 -2.83 22.38
CA ALA A 129 -20.17 -3.14 23.71
C ALA A 129 -21.57 -2.55 23.89
N GLU A 130 -21.80 -1.33 23.45
CA GLU A 130 -23.12 -0.67 23.49
C GLU A 130 -24.14 -1.38 22.60
N LEU A 131 -23.76 -1.75 21.37
CA LEU A 131 -24.63 -2.49 20.45
C LEU A 131 -24.95 -3.89 20.95
N TYR A 132 -24.00 -4.58 21.60
CA TYR A 132 -24.25 -5.86 22.26
C TYR A 132 -25.25 -5.73 23.43
N ALA A 133 -25.16 -4.66 24.21
CA ALA A 133 -26.11 -4.42 25.30
C ALA A 133 -27.55 -4.21 24.78
N GLY A 134 -27.71 -3.77 23.53
CA GLY A 134 -29.00 -3.60 22.85
C GLY A 134 -29.36 -4.69 21.85
N LEU A 135 -28.72 -5.87 21.90
CA LEU A 135 -28.81 -6.92 20.87
C LEU A 135 -30.25 -7.36 20.57
N ASP A 136 -31.06 -7.59 21.61
CA ASP A 136 -32.45 -8.05 21.46
C ASP A 136 -33.35 -7.04 20.72
N ALA A 137 -32.99 -5.78 20.75
CA ALA A 137 -33.74 -4.71 20.09
C ALA A 137 -33.22 -4.40 18.66
N ASN A 138 -32.10 -5.01 18.24
CA ASN A 138 -31.43 -4.74 16.98
C ASN A 138 -31.22 -6.00 16.13
N PRO A 139 -32.25 -6.45 15.40
CA PRO A 139 -32.20 -7.69 14.62
C PRO A 139 -31.17 -7.63 13.47
N ASP A 140 -30.89 -6.45 12.90
CA ASP A 140 -29.90 -6.28 11.83
C ASP A 140 -28.48 -6.47 12.38
N PHE A 141 -28.19 -5.95 13.58
CA PHE A 141 -26.92 -6.16 14.25
C PHE A 141 -26.74 -7.64 14.66
N ALA A 142 -27.80 -8.30 15.16
CA ALA A 142 -27.77 -9.74 15.44
C ALA A 142 -27.46 -10.56 14.17
N ALA A 143 -28.12 -10.23 13.04
CA ALA A 143 -27.85 -10.88 11.76
C ALA A 143 -26.41 -10.66 11.28
N MET A 144 -25.82 -9.50 11.54
CA MET A 144 -24.42 -9.21 11.23
C MET A 144 -23.47 -10.12 12.05
N ILE A 145 -23.67 -10.23 13.34
CA ILE A 145 -22.84 -11.08 14.21
C ILE A 145 -22.94 -12.54 13.77
N ASP A 146 -24.15 -13.05 13.55
CA ASP A 146 -24.38 -14.44 13.21
C ASP A 146 -23.78 -14.84 11.85
N THR A 147 -23.78 -13.92 10.90
CA THR A 147 -23.35 -14.22 9.52
C THR A 147 -21.93 -13.74 9.21
N LEU A 148 -21.57 -12.50 9.53
CA LEU A 148 -20.27 -11.91 9.20
C LEU A 148 -19.22 -12.18 10.28
N GLY A 149 -19.62 -12.29 11.55
CA GLY A 149 -18.76 -12.63 12.67
C GLY A 149 -18.51 -14.14 12.82
N TYR A 150 -19.23 -14.97 12.07
CA TYR A 150 -19.23 -16.44 12.24
C TYR A 150 -19.52 -16.90 13.68
N GLY A 151 -20.17 -16.03 14.49
CA GLY A 151 -20.64 -16.31 15.84
C GLY A 151 -19.59 -16.70 16.88
N ARG A 152 -18.29 -16.44 16.66
CA ARG A 152 -17.21 -16.97 17.52
C ARG A 152 -16.05 -16.03 17.83
N ASP A 153 -15.84 -14.94 17.05
CA ASP A 153 -14.64 -14.11 17.21
C ASP A 153 -14.88 -12.66 16.81
N ASP A 154 -14.98 -11.79 17.80
CA ASP A 154 -15.17 -10.35 17.60
C ASP A 154 -13.98 -9.67 16.90
N ARG A 155 -12.77 -10.27 16.93
CA ARG A 155 -11.61 -9.71 16.23
C ARG A 155 -11.84 -9.59 14.73
N ARG A 156 -12.60 -10.51 14.15
CA ARG A 156 -12.98 -10.45 12.73
C ARG A 156 -13.95 -9.34 12.44
N LEU A 157 -14.89 -9.08 13.34
CA LEU A 157 -15.82 -7.95 13.23
C LEU A 157 -15.10 -6.62 13.37
N LEU A 158 -14.15 -6.50 14.29
CA LEU A 158 -13.31 -5.32 14.44
C LEU A 158 -12.53 -5.04 13.16
N ALA A 159 -11.83 -6.03 12.62
CA ALA A 159 -11.06 -5.89 11.39
C ALA A 159 -11.94 -5.52 10.19
N LEU A 160 -13.12 -6.15 10.05
CA LEU A 160 -14.09 -5.84 9.00
C LEU A 160 -14.63 -4.40 9.12
N ALA A 161 -14.92 -3.97 10.34
CA ALA A 161 -15.40 -2.61 10.60
C ALA A 161 -14.32 -1.57 10.27
N GLU A 162 -13.07 -1.79 10.68
CA GLU A 162 -11.94 -0.90 10.37
C GLU A 162 -11.68 -0.79 8.85
N GLU A 163 -11.66 -1.92 8.13
CA GLU A 163 -11.49 -1.94 6.67
C GLU A 163 -12.63 -1.17 5.98
N SER A 164 -13.88 -1.49 6.33
CA SER A 164 -15.07 -0.85 5.75
C SER A 164 -15.15 0.64 6.09
N TYR A 165 -14.75 1.03 7.30
CA TYR A 165 -14.67 2.42 7.72
C TYR A 165 -13.63 3.21 6.91
N GLY A 166 -12.47 2.62 6.67
CA GLY A 166 -11.43 3.22 5.82
C GLY A 166 -11.98 3.57 4.43
N VAL A 167 -12.67 2.63 3.77
CA VAL A 167 -13.29 2.88 2.45
C VAL A 167 -14.38 3.94 2.52
N MET A 168 -15.23 3.91 3.54
CA MET A 168 -16.27 4.91 3.77
C MET A 168 -15.68 6.32 3.91
N ARG A 169 -14.58 6.47 4.65
CA ARG A 169 -13.91 7.76 4.89
C ARG A 169 -13.14 8.28 3.67
N CYS A 170 -12.86 7.47 2.68
CA CYS A 170 -12.28 7.91 1.40
C CYS A 170 -13.32 8.46 0.41
N GLN A 171 -14.61 8.37 0.74
CA GLN A 171 -15.66 8.99 -0.07
C GLN A 171 -15.77 10.48 0.21
N VAL A 172 -16.03 11.28 -0.82
CA VAL A 172 -16.27 12.73 -0.67
C VAL A 172 -17.44 13.03 0.27
N ASP A 173 -18.51 12.22 0.18
CA ASP A 173 -19.66 12.23 1.11
C ASP A 173 -19.89 10.80 1.64
N PRO A 174 -19.33 10.45 2.83
CA PRO A 174 -19.53 9.15 3.46
C PRO A 174 -21.02 8.80 3.70
N ALA A 175 -21.84 9.78 4.05
CA ALA A 175 -23.26 9.57 4.29
C ALA A 175 -24.02 9.26 2.99
N ALA A 176 -23.70 9.93 1.90
CA ALA A 176 -24.24 9.61 0.58
C ALA A 176 -23.84 8.21 0.11
N TRP A 177 -22.59 7.82 0.33
CA TRP A 177 -22.10 6.47 0.01
C TRP A 177 -22.88 5.40 0.80
N THR A 178 -23.05 5.58 2.11
CA THR A 178 -23.84 4.67 2.95
C THR A 178 -25.29 4.55 2.44
N ARG A 179 -25.93 5.67 2.07
CA ARG A 179 -27.28 5.64 1.47
C ARG A 179 -27.30 4.87 0.14
N ARG A 180 -26.31 5.09 -0.74
CA ARG A 180 -26.19 4.35 -2.00
C ARG A 180 -26.03 2.85 -1.76
N CYS A 181 -25.24 2.45 -0.75
CA CYS A 181 -25.11 1.04 -0.38
C CYS A 181 -26.47 0.42 -0.05
N LEU A 182 -27.29 1.08 0.77
CA LEU A 182 -28.62 0.58 1.12
C LEU A 182 -29.59 0.58 -0.08
N GLN A 183 -29.57 1.63 -0.87
CA GLN A 183 -30.45 1.76 -2.07
C GLN A 183 -30.14 0.68 -3.13
N ALA A 184 -28.88 0.28 -3.28
CA ALA A 184 -28.52 -0.76 -4.26
C ALA A 184 -29.12 -2.15 -3.91
N TYR A 185 -29.49 -2.36 -2.65
CA TYR A 185 -30.15 -3.57 -2.17
C TYR A 185 -31.68 -3.45 -2.03
N ASP A 186 -32.24 -2.29 -2.32
CA ASP A 186 -33.69 -2.07 -2.31
C ASP A 186 -34.29 -2.58 -3.64
N LEU A 187 -34.36 -3.90 -3.76
CA LEU A 187 -34.77 -4.60 -4.98
C LEU A 187 -36.26 -4.93 -4.94
N PRO A 188 -37.05 -4.64 -6.00
CA PRO A 188 -38.41 -5.15 -6.16
C PRO A 188 -38.48 -6.68 -6.02
N GLU A 189 -39.63 -7.22 -5.63
CA GLU A 189 -39.80 -8.67 -5.47
C GLU A 189 -39.58 -9.45 -6.77
N ASP A 190 -39.92 -8.86 -7.92
CA ASP A 190 -39.76 -9.40 -9.26
C ASP A 190 -38.48 -8.97 -9.97
N ALA A 191 -37.54 -8.35 -9.26
CA ALA A 191 -36.28 -7.91 -9.84
C ALA A 191 -35.46 -9.04 -10.41
N GLU A 192 -34.99 -8.89 -11.64
CA GLU A 192 -34.06 -9.78 -12.31
C GLU A 192 -32.61 -9.37 -12.02
N ALA A 193 -31.68 -10.33 -12.09
CA ALA A 193 -30.26 -10.10 -11.74
C ALA A 193 -29.63 -8.96 -12.56
N GLU A 194 -29.94 -8.88 -13.86
CA GLU A 194 -29.43 -7.83 -14.76
C GLU A 194 -29.90 -6.42 -14.43
N GLN A 195 -30.99 -6.28 -13.66
CA GLN A 195 -31.51 -4.99 -13.19
C GLN A 195 -30.74 -4.50 -11.96
N THR A 196 -29.97 -5.39 -11.32
CA THR A 196 -29.13 -5.00 -10.18
C THR A 196 -27.83 -4.35 -10.65
N LEU A 197 -27.23 -3.50 -9.82
CA LEU A 197 -25.92 -2.89 -10.07
C LEU A 197 -24.87 -3.95 -10.48
N TRP A 198 -24.82 -5.05 -9.76
CA TRP A 198 -23.80 -6.09 -9.91
C TRP A 198 -24.08 -7.02 -11.09
N GLY A 199 -25.33 -7.35 -11.36
CA GLY A 199 -25.71 -8.15 -12.52
C GLY A 199 -25.47 -7.41 -13.83
N ALA A 200 -25.84 -6.12 -13.89
CA ALA A 200 -25.54 -5.25 -15.02
C ALA A 200 -24.02 -5.16 -15.27
N TRP A 201 -23.24 -5.02 -14.18
CA TRP A 201 -21.78 -5.01 -14.27
C TRP A 201 -21.23 -6.35 -14.81
N PHE A 202 -21.75 -7.49 -14.32
CA PHE A 202 -21.33 -8.81 -14.82
C PHE A 202 -21.63 -9.02 -16.29
N LEU A 203 -22.76 -8.53 -16.80
CA LEU A 203 -23.10 -8.60 -18.22
C LEU A 203 -22.12 -7.77 -19.08
N GLN A 204 -21.72 -6.59 -18.59
CA GLN A 204 -20.70 -5.78 -19.25
C GLN A 204 -19.32 -6.47 -19.21
N GLU A 205 -18.91 -6.96 -18.06
CA GLU A 205 -17.64 -7.67 -17.87
C GLU A 205 -17.58 -8.94 -18.73
N ARG A 206 -18.68 -9.70 -18.80
CA ARG A 206 -18.80 -10.85 -19.70
C ARG A 206 -18.58 -10.44 -21.16
N THR A 207 -19.24 -9.36 -21.61
CA THR A 207 -19.07 -8.86 -22.97
C THR A 207 -17.61 -8.55 -23.26
N ARG A 208 -16.94 -7.83 -22.39
CA ARG A 208 -15.50 -7.51 -22.49
C ARG A 208 -14.63 -8.77 -22.57
N VAL A 209 -14.85 -9.74 -21.67
CA VAL A 209 -14.08 -11.00 -21.63
C VAL A 209 -14.29 -11.82 -22.88
N LEU A 210 -15.53 -11.93 -23.36
CA LEU A 210 -15.85 -12.70 -24.57
C LEU A 210 -15.30 -12.03 -25.84
N GLU A 211 -15.31 -10.71 -25.94
CA GLU A 211 -14.68 -9.96 -27.04
C GLU A 211 -13.16 -10.21 -27.09
N ASN A 212 -12.50 -10.21 -25.94
CA ASN A 212 -11.08 -10.54 -25.84
C ASN A 212 -10.80 -11.99 -26.23
N ALA A 213 -11.64 -12.93 -25.80
CA ALA A 213 -11.52 -14.33 -26.21
C ALA A 213 -11.72 -14.50 -27.74
N ASP A 214 -12.68 -13.77 -28.37
CA ASP A 214 -12.85 -13.76 -29.83
C ASP A 214 -11.63 -13.16 -30.55
N ALA A 215 -11.00 -12.11 -29.96
CA ALA A 215 -9.80 -11.51 -30.51
C ALA A 215 -8.60 -12.47 -30.51
N LEU A 216 -8.40 -13.24 -29.42
CA LEU A 216 -7.37 -14.29 -29.36
C LEU A 216 -7.59 -15.36 -30.41
N LEU A 217 -8.85 -15.79 -30.62
CA LEU A 217 -9.17 -16.75 -31.66
C LEU A 217 -8.97 -16.19 -33.07
N ARG A 218 -9.19 -14.88 -33.29
CA ARG A 218 -8.83 -14.21 -34.56
C ARG A 218 -7.34 -14.26 -34.82
N GLN A 219 -6.54 -13.94 -33.83
CA GLN A 219 -5.08 -14.05 -33.92
C GLN A 219 -4.63 -15.46 -34.25
N ALA A 220 -5.27 -16.47 -33.63
CA ALA A 220 -5.02 -17.87 -33.97
C ALA A 220 -5.40 -18.22 -35.45
N GLU A 221 -6.52 -17.70 -35.94
CA GLU A 221 -6.92 -17.83 -37.38
C GLU A 221 -5.90 -17.16 -38.29
N ASP A 222 -5.42 -15.97 -37.97
CA ASP A 222 -4.43 -15.24 -38.79
C ASP A 222 -3.09 -15.97 -38.87
N LEU A 223 -2.68 -16.65 -37.75
CA LEU A 223 -1.53 -17.56 -37.78
C LEU A 223 -1.79 -18.79 -38.68
N CYS A 224 -3.00 -19.39 -38.62
CA CYS A 224 -3.37 -20.52 -39.48
C CYS A 224 -3.32 -20.16 -40.97
N ARG A 225 -3.76 -18.95 -41.38
CA ARG A 225 -3.76 -18.50 -42.77
C ARG A 225 -2.37 -18.39 -43.40
N ARG A 226 -1.30 -18.32 -42.57
CA ARG A 226 0.08 -18.28 -43.05
C ARG A 226 0.61 -19.65 -43.47
N GLU A 227 -0.04 -20.74 -43.04
CA GLU A 227 0.34 -22.12 -43.34
C GLU A 227 -0.84 -22.94 -43.88
N PRO A 228 -0.89 -23.35 -45.18
CA PRO A 228 -2.04 -24.02 -45.80
C PRO A 228 -2.51 -25.27 -45.03
N LYS A 229 -1.59 -26.04 -44.42
CA LYS A 229 -1.94 -27.25 -43.64
C LYS A 229 -2.66 -26.92 -42.33
N LEU A 230 -2.32 -25.77 -41.68
CA LEU A 230 -3.02 -25.27 -40.50
C LEU A 230 -4.37 -24.69 -40.89
N GLU A 231 -4.42 -23.93 -41.98
CA GLU A 231 -5.65 -23.31 -42.46
C GLU A 231 -6.73 -24.35 -42.70
N GLU A 232 -6.43 -25.40 -43.45
CA GLU A 232 -7.38 -26.47 -43.77
C GLU A 232 -7.92 -27.18 -42.52
N LYS A 233 -7.08 -27.49 -41.52
CA LYS A 233 -7.45 -28.31 -40.35
C LYS A 233 -7.91 -27.53 -39.13
N CYS A 234 -7.39 -26.33 -38.91
CA CYS A 234 -7.62 -25.59 -37.69
C CYS A 234 -8.64 -24.46 -37.85
N THR A 235 -8.65 -23.74 -38.98
CA THR A 235 -9.53 -22.59 -39.19
C THR A 235 -11.02 -22.94 -39.04
N PRO A 236 -11.55 -24.05 -39.59
CA PRO A 236 -12.97 -24.37 -39.39
C PRO A 236 -13.36 -24.63 -37.95
N VAL A 237 -12.42 -25.15 -37.13
CA VAL A 237 -12.64 -25.35 -35.69
C VAL A 237 -12.63 -24.04 -34.94
N LEU A 238 -11.70 -23.15 -35.27
CA LEU A 238 -11.60 -21.81 -34.68
C LEU A 238 -12.83 -20.96 -35.01
N GLU A 239 -13.28 -20.97 -36.26
CA GLU A 239 -14.51 -20.29 -36.71
C GLU A 239 -15.74 -20.78 -35.96
N LYS A 240 -15.85 -22.09 -35.74
CA LYS A 240 -16.92 -22.69 -34.91
C LYS A 240 -16.85 -22.21 -33.47
N ASN A 241 -15.65 -22.10 -32.88
CA ASN A 241 -15.48 -21.59 -31.51
C ASN A 241 -15.87 -20.11 -31.45
N ARG A 242 -15.47 -19.30 -32.41
CA ARG A 242 -15.86 -17.89 -32.52
C ARG A 242 -17.37 -17.71 -32.72
N ALA A 243 -18.01 -18.56 -33.56
CA ALA A 243 -19.46 -18.54 -33.70
C ALA A 243 -20.17 -18.84 -32.39
N ALA A 244 -19.66 -19.78 -31.58
CA ALA A 244 -20.20 -20.07 -30.26
C ALA A 244 -20.07 -18.89 -29.30
N ILE A 245 -18.91 -18.19 -29.29
CA ILE A 245 -18.71 -16.96 -28.50
C ILE A 245 -19.70 -15.87 -28.97
N ARG A 246 -19.86 -15.65 -30.27
CA ARG A 246 -20.79 -14.63 -30.78
C ARG A 246 -22.25 -14.94 -30.43
N ASN A 247 -22.64 -16.20 -30.42
CA ASN A 247 -23.96 -16.61 -29.94
C ASN A 247 -24.15 -16.32 -28.45
N LEU A 248 -23.12 -16.50 -27.64
CA LEU A 248 -23.15 -16.13 -26.21
C LEU A 248 -23.16 -14.60 -26.03
N LEU A 249 -22.42 -13.84 -26.83
CA LEU A 249 -22.43 -12.37 -26.82
C LEU A 249 -23.82 -11.77 -27.16
N ALA A 250 -24.62 -12.47 -27.97
CA ALA A 250 -25.97 -12.02 -28.32
C ALA A 250 -26.98 -12.09 -27.16
N GLU A 251 -26.64 -12.84 -26.09
CA GLU A 251 -27.51 -12.91 -24.91
C GLU A 251 -27.41 -11.62 -24.08
N THR A 252 -28.54 -11.14 -23.62
CA THR A 252 -28.62 -9.88 -22.85
C THR A 252 -29.16 -10.07 -21.44
N THR A 253 -29.71 -11.26 -21.14
CA THR A 253 -30.28 -11.58 -19.83
C THR A 253 -29.36 -12.52 -19.05
N TRP A 254 -29.48 -12.49 -17.76
CA TRP A 254 -28.74 -13.38 -16.85
C TRP A 254 -29.03 -14.85 -17.10
N ASP A 255 -30.31 -15.21 -17.19
CA ASP A 255 -30.76 -16.58 -17.40
C ASP A 255 -30.36 -17.10 -18.79
N GLY A 256 -30.46 -16.27 -19.84
CA GLY A 256 -29.95 -16.61 -21.16
C GLY A 256 -28.47 -16.94 -21.19
N CYS A 257 -27.66 -16.18 -20.39
CA CYS A 257 -26.22 -16.45 -20.22
C CYS A 257 -25.96 -17.76 -19.44
N MET A 258 -26.82 -18.10 -18.49
CA MET A 258 -26.71 -19.33 -17.70
C MET A 258 -27.08 -20.55 -18.56
N GLU A 259 -28.13 -20.47 -19.34
CA GLU A 259 -28.67 -21.61 -20.14
C GLU A 259 -27.79 -21.93 -21.36
N LYS A 260 -27.25 -20.88 -22.01
CA LYS A 260 -26.48 -21.03 -23.26
C LYS A 260 -24.96 -21.18 -23.05
N LYS A 261 -24.55 -21.83 -21.98
CA LYS A 261 -23.11 -22.06 -21.70
C LYS A 261 -22.46 -22.91 -22.79
N ILE A 262 -21.25 -22.49 -23.18
CA ILE A 262 -20.38 -23.29 -24.05
C ILE A 262 -19.75 -24.41 -23.19
N ALA A 263 -20.06 -25.67 -23.48
CA ALA A 263 -19.56 -26.81 -22.71
C ALA A 263 -18.05 -27.06 -22.95
N SER A 264 -17.62 -26.92 -24.21
CA SER A 264 -16.21 -27.03 -24.60
C SER A 264 -16.00 -26.48 -26.00
N PHE A 265 -14.76 -26.10 -26.32
CA PHE A 265 -14.39 -25.75 -27.70
C PHE A 265 -14.27 -26.99 -28.65
N GLY A 266 -14.40 -28.22 -28.12
CA GLY A 266 -14.24 -29.44 -28.87
C GLY A 266 -12.79 -29.77 -29.21
N ALA A 267 -12.58 -30.90 -29.93
CA ALA A 267 -11.24 -31.34 -30.28
C ALA A 267 -10.72 -30.60 -31.52
N MET A 268 -9.45 -30.17 -31.48
CA MET A 268 -8.68 -29.63 -32.59
C MET A 268 -7.47 -30.57 -32.83
N ARG A 269 -7.24 -30.99 -34.02
CA ARG A 269 -6.15 -31.93 -34.37
C ARG A 269 -5.22 -31.27 -35.41
N PRO A 270 -4.31 -30.39 -34.97
CA PRO A 270 -3.37 -29.72 -35.88
C PRO A 270 -2.35 -30.72 -36.46
N PRO A 271 -1.74 -30.43 -37.62
CA PRO A 271 -0.63 -31.19 -38.14
C PRO A 271 0.58 -31.09 -37.24
N LYS A 272 1.36 -32.17 -37.10
CA LYS A 272 2.51 -32.21 -36.16
C LYS A 272 3.72 -31.43 -36.63
N ASP A 273 3.82 -31.14 -37.89
CA ASP A 273 4.97 -30.58 -38.62
C ASP A 273 4.79 -29.09 -38.97
N ALA A 274 3.76 -28.44 -38.48
CA ALA A 274 3.52 -27.00 -38.69
C ALA A 274 4.19 -26.15 -37.59
N GLU A 275 4.80 -25.04 -38.01
CA GLU A 275 5.64 -24.20 -37.12
C GLU A 275 4.82 -23.43 -36.05
N ALA A 276 3.64 -22.94 -36.43
CA ALA A 276 2.80 -22.15 -35.56
C ALA A 276 1.83 -22.96 -34.63
N VAL A 277 1.90 -24.31 -34.64
CA VAL A 277 0.95 -25.18 -33.90
C VAL A 277 0.83 -24.84 -32.44
N GLU A 278 1.97 -24.67 -31.75
CA GLU A 278 1.95 -24.43 -30.30
C GLU A 278 1.39 -23.04 -29.97
N GLN A 279 1.65 -22.04 -30.80
CA GLN A 279 1.06 -20.71 -30.64
C GLN A 279 -0.46 -20.73 -30.82
N VAL A 280 -0.95 -21.41 -31.86
CA VAL A 280 -2.40 -21.56 -32.12
C VAL A 280 -3.08 -22.30 -30.95
N LYS A 281 -2.47 -23.37 -30.45
CA LYS A 281 -2.98 -24.10 -29.28
C LYS A 281 -3.02 -23.22 -28.02
N ALA A 282 -1.96 -22.45 -27.77
CA ALA A 282 -1.86 -21.55 -26.62
C ALA A 282 -2.96 -20.47 -26.63
N LEU A 283 -3.11 -19.75 -27.75
CA LEU A 283 -4.15 -18.73 -27.92
C LEU A 283 -5.56 -19.31 -27.74
N ARG A 284 -5.81 -20.48 -28.33
CA ARG A 284 -7.10 -21.16 -28.19
C ARG A 284 -7.38 -21.63 -26.75
N LYS A 285 -6.37 -22.15 -26.07
CA LYS A 285 -6.47 -22.54 -24.65
C LYS A 285 -6.77 -21.34 -23.77
N GLU A 286 -6.07 -20.26 -23.96
CA GLU A 286 -6.28 -18.99 -23.23
C GLU A 286 -7.70 -18.48 -23.44
N ALA A 287 -8.16 -18.37 -24.69
CA ALA A 287 -9.54 -18.00 -25.00
C ALA A 287 -10.57 -18.91 -24.31
N TRP A 288 -10.31 -20.23 -24.24
CA TRP A 288 -11.18 -21.17 -23.55
C TRP A 288 -11.21 -20.94 -22.03
N GLU A 289 -10.07 -20.72 -21.38
CA GLU A 289 -10.03 -20.45 -19.93
C GLU A 289 -10.77 -19.16 -19.59
N MET A 290 -10.64 -18.10 -20.43
CA MET A 290 -11.43 -16.87 -20.26
C MET A 290 -12.94 -17.13 -20.34
N VAL A 291 -13.40 -17.85 -21.35
CA VAL A 291 -14.83 -18.20 -21.52
C VAL A 291 -15.32 -19.03 -20.34
N LYS A 292 -14.58 -20.04 -19.94
CA LYS A 292 -14.92 -20.92 -18.83
C LYS A 292 -15.00 -20.16 -17.50
N ASP A 293 -14.07 -19.25 -17.26
CA ASP A 293 -14.03 -18.46 -16.03
C ASP A 293 -15.25 -17.53 -15.93
N ILE A 294 -15.54 -16.77 -16.98
CA ILE A 294 -16.69 -15.85 -16.94
C ILE A 294 -18.03 -16.58 -16.87
N GLN A 295 -18.17 -17.75 -17.50
CA GLN A 295 -19.40 -18.53 -17.44
C GLN A 295 -19.69 -19.09 -16.03
N ARG A 296 -18.68 -19.30 -15.19
CA ARG A 296 -18.86 -19.73 -13.80
C ARG A 296 -19.58 -18.69 -12.95
N CYS A 297 -19.49 -17.41 -13.30
CA CYS A 297 -20.17 -16.35 -12.61
C CYS A 297 -21.70 -16.43 -12.70
N PHE A 298 -22.24 -17.06 -13.76
CA PHE A 298 -23.67 -17.32 -13.96
C PHE A 298 -24.02 -18.68 -13.35
N TYR A 299 -24.02 -18.76 -12.01
CA TYR A 299 -24.07 -20.01 -11.25
C TYR A 299 -25.48 -20.51 -10.92
N ALA A 300 -26.47 -19.62 -10.89
CA ALA A 300 -27.84 -19.90 -10.50
C ALA A 300 -28.81 -19.02 -11.31
N PRO A 301 -30.12 -19.39 -11.39
CA PRO A 301 -31.14 -18.57 -12.03
C PRO A 301 -31.23 -17.17 -11.41
N SER A 302 -31.59 -16.18 -12.22
CA SER A 302 -31.71 -14.77 -11.87
C SER A 302 -32.47 -14.56 -10.56
N ARG A 303 -33.60 -15.22 -10.39
CA ARG A 303 -34.43 -15.11 -9.18
C ARG A 303 -33.73 -15.62 -7.91
N GLN A 304 -33.00 -16.72 -8.01
CA GLN A 304 -32.22 -17.24 -6.87
C GLN A 304 -31.12 -16.26 -6.49
N VAL A 305 -30.42 -15.69 -7.47
CA VAL A 305 -29.35 -14.72 -7.25
C VAL A 305 -29.87 -13.44 -6.57
N THR A 306 -31.05 -12.94 -6.98
CA THR A 306 -31.65 -11.77 -6.33
C THR A 306 -32.20 -12.08 -4.93
N ASP A 307 -32.71 -13.30 -4.69
CA ASP A 307 -33.09 -13.75 -3.35
C ASP A 307 -31.87 -13.87 -2.43
N ASP A 308 -30.74 -14.34 -2.94
CA ASP A 308 -29.48 -14.39 -2.21
C ASP A 308 -28.98 -12.98 -1.83
N LEU A 309 -29.11 -12.00 -2.73
CA LEU A 309 -28.83 -10.59 -2.39
C LEU A 309 -29.71 -10.12 -1.23
N ARG A 310 -31.02 -10.38 -1.28
CA ARG A 310 -31.97 -9.97 -0.20
C ARG A 310 -31.61 -10.60 1.15
N ARG A 311 -31.12 -11.86 1.17
CA ARG A 311 -30.68 -12.55 2.39
C ARG A 311 -29.50 -11.87 3.08
N THR A 312 -28.64 -11.17 2.32
CA THR A 312 -27.48 -10.46 2.89
C THR A 312 -27.83 -9.11 3.51
N VAL A 313 -29.00 -8.55 3.19
CA VAL A 313 -29.39 -7.17 3.56
C VAL A 313 -29.38 -6.90 5.07
N PRO A 314 -29.94 -7.78 5.95
CA PRO A 314 -29.95 -7.49 7.38
C PRO A 314 -28.54 -7.34 7.94
N ALA A 315 -27.64 -8.26 7.59
CA ALA A 315 -26.24 -8.20 8.03
C ALA A 315 -25.49 -6.94 7.55
N LEU A 316 -25.74 -6.54 6.31
CA LEU A 316 -25.13 -5.33 5.74
C LEU A 316 -25.69 -4.04 6.36
N ARG A 317 -26.99 -4.02 6.68
CA ARG A 317 -27.61 -2.92 7.46
C ARG A 317 -26.98 -2.83 8.85
N GLY A 318 -26.78 -3.98 9.52
CA GLY A 318 -26.12 -4.03 10.81
C GLY A 318 -24.69 -3.46 10.74
N LEU A 319 -23.91 -3.84 9.70
CA LEU A 319 -22.58 -3.30 9.48
C LEU A 319 -22.58 -1.78 9.25
N LEU A 320 -23.45 -1.28 8.37
CA LEU A 320 -23.54 0.15 8.08
C LEU A 320 -24.03 0.96 9.30
N ALA A 321 -24.93 0.38 10.13
CA ALA A 321 -25.33 0.99 11.39
C ALA A 321 -24.19 1.04 12.40
N LEU A 322 -23.39 -0.04 12.51
CA LEU A 322 -22.16 -0.07 13.31
C LEU A 322 -21.18 1.01 12.86
N LEU A 323 -20.89 1.11 11.55
CA LEU A 323 -19.96 2.11 11.00
C LEU A 323 -20.43 3.55 11.32
N LYS A 324 -21.72 3.81 11.24
CA LYS A 324 -22.29 5.11 11.57
C LYS A 324 -22.15 5.44 13.06
N ALA A 325 -22.55 4.52 13.94
CA ALA A 325 -22.43 4.70 15.40
C ALA A 325 -20.95 4.87 15.82
N PHE A 326 -20.06 4.11 15.20
CA PHE A 326 -18.63 4.23 15.42
C PHE A 326 -18.08 5.59 14.95
N ASP A 327 -18.43 6.08 13.76
CA ASP A 327 -17.99 7.38 13.25
C ASP A 327 -18.43 8.52 14.17
N GLU A 328 -19.66 8.46 14.66
CA GLU A 328 -20.22 9.44 15.60
C GLU A 328 -19.44 9.43 16.93
N ARG A 329 -19.19 8.26 17.53
CA ARG A 329 -18.43 8.11 18.78
C ARG A 329 -16.99 8.55 18.61
N PHE A 330 -16.28 8.05 17.58
CA PHE A 330 -14.89 8.39 17.31
C PHE A 330 -14.71 9.90 17.06
N THR A 331 -15.66 10.53 16.34
CA THR A 331 -15.66 11.98 16.12
C THR A 331 -15.86 12.74 17.44
N GLN A 332 -16.75 12.27 18.33
CA GLN A 332 -16.96 12.89 19.65
C GLN A 332 -15.72 12.80 20.53
N GLU A 333 -15.06 11.62 20.58
CA GLU A 333 -13.83 11.44 21.37
C GLU A 333 -12.68 12.30 20.85
N LYS A 334 -12.52 12.43 19.52
CA LYS A 334 -11.54 13.35 18.92
C LYS A 334 -11.85 14.81 19.28
N ARG A 335 -13.11 15.24 19.17
CA ARG A 335 -13.53 16.60 19.51
C ARG A 335 -13.30 16.93 20.98
N ARG A 336 -13.60 15.99 21.90
CA ARG A 336 -13.36 16.17 23.34
C ARG A 336 -11.89 16.40 23.68
N ARG A 337 -10.97 15.78 22.89
CA ARG A 337 -9.51 15.89 23.06
C ARG A 337 -8.88 16.97 22.18
N HIS A 338 -9.66 17.75 21.44
CA HIS A 338 -9.22 18.71 20.43
C HIS A 338 -8.29 18.10 19.38
N LEU A 339 -8.58 16.85 18.97
CA LEU A 339 -7.79 16.11 18.00
C LEU A 339 -8.52 16.01 16.65
N LEU A 340 -7.75 16.00 15.58
CA LEU A 340 -8.18 15.61 14.24
C LEU A 340 -7.22 14.55 13.71
N ASP A 341 -7.74 13.55 13.01
CA ASP A 341 -6.91 12.65 12.19
C ASP A 341 -6.73 13.20 10.76
N PHE A 342 -5.95 12.52 9.93
CA PHE A 342 -5.71 12.96 8.54
C PHE A 342 -6.97 13.01 7.70
N SER A 343 -7.88 12.07 7.86
CA SER A 343 -9.16 12.05 7.16
C SER A 343 -10.07 13.21 7.59
N ASP A 344 -10.03 13.59 8.88
CA ASP A 344 -10.78 14.75 9.35
C ASP A 344 -10.29 16.04 8.72
N LEU A 345 -8.98 16.21 8.55
CA LEU A 345 -8.43 17.39 7.86
C LEU A 345 -9.03 17.55 6.46
N GLU A 346 -9.07 16.45 5.69
CA GLU A 346 -9.62 16.46 4.34
C GLU A 346 -11.14 16.75 4.35
N HIS A 347 -11.90 16.08 5.19
CA HIS A 347 -13.34 16.29 5.28
C HIS A 347 -13.74 17.66 5.86
N CYS A 348 -12.96 18.20 6.82
CA CYS A 348 -13.17 19.56 7.30
C CYS A 348 -12.90 20.58 6.20
N MET A 349 -11.87 20.35 5.37
CA MET A 349 -11.61 21.17 4.18
C MET A 349 -12.77 21.13 3.20
N ILE A 350 -13.30 19.96 2.86
CA ILE A 350 -14.47 19.88 1.97
C ILE A 350 -15.66 20.67 2.54
N ARG A 351 -15.97 20.49 3.83
CA ARG A 351 -17.06 21.24 4.49
C ARG A 351 -16.83 22.76 4.51
N LEU A 352 -15.58 23.19 4.68
CA LEU A 352 -15.21 24.61 4.62
C LEU A 352 -15.34 25.15 3.20
N LEU A 353 -14.94 24.39 2.19
CA LEU A 353 -14.81 24.86 0.81
C LEU A 353 -16.06 24.69 -0.04
N THR A 354 -16.95 23.73 0.30
CA THR A 354 -18.12 23.39 -0.51
C THR A 354 -19.41 23.53 0.28
N LYS A 355 -20.45 24.08 -0.35
CA LYS A 355 -21.79 24.15 0.26
C LYS A 355 -22.45 22.77 0.24
N LYS A 356 -22.97 22.32 1.38
CA LYS A 356 -23.55 20.98 1.55
C LYS A 356 -24.68 20.65 0.55
N ASP A 357 -25.53 21.64 0.26
CA ASP A 357 -26.75 21.42 -0.53
C ASP A 357 -26.47 21.43 -2.05
N THR A 358 -25.49 22.16 -2.51
CA THR A 358 -25.26 22.42 -3.94
C THR A 358 -23.89 22.00 -4.44
N GLY A 359 -22.97 21.65 -3.55
CA GLY A 359 -21.55 21.43 -3.91
C GLY A 359 -20.82 22.71 -4.40
N ALA A 360 -21.49 23.85 -4.43
CA ALA A 360 -20.93 25.09 -4.93
C ALA A 360 -19.84 25.65 -3.98
N PRO A 361 -18.80 26.35 -4.51
CA PRO A 361 -17.76 26.97 -3.69
C PRO A 361 -18.30 27.97 -2.66
N THR A 362 -17.76 27.94 -1.44
CA THR A 362 -18.03 28.88 -0.37
C THR A 362 -17.30 30.21 -0.59
N ALA A 363 -17.47 31.18 0.34
CA ALA A 363 -16.68 32.41 0.34
C ALA A 363 -15.18 32.11 0.58
N ALA A 364 -14.86 31.21 1.52
CA ALA A 364 -13.50 30.75 1.80
C ALA A 364 -12.83 30.14 0.56
N ALA A 365 -13.55 29.26 -0.16
CA ALA A 365 -13.05 28.66 -1.40
C ALA A 365 -12.72 29.71 -2.47
N ARG A 366 -13.60 30.68 -2.67
CA ARG A 366 -13.39 31.76 -3.64
C ARG A 366 -12.21 32.66 -3.24
N SER A 367 -12.03 32.94 -1.95
CA SER A 367 -10.90 33.70 -1.44
C SER A 367 -9.59 33.00 -1.73
N LEU A 368 -9.50 31.71 -1.39
CA LEU A 368 -8.32 30.88 -1.67
C LEU A 368 -8.01 30.75 -3.17
N ALA A 369 -9.03 30.58 -4.01
CA ALA A 369 -8.87 30.50 -5.45
C ALA A 369 -8.32 31.80 -6.08
N GLN A 370 -8.60 32.95 -5.45
CA GLN A 370 -8.04 34.23 -5.88
C GLN A 370 -6.58 34.42 -5.45
N THR A 371 -6.19 33.83 -4.32
CA THR A 371 -4.83 33.91 -3.79
C THR A 371 -3.81 33.22 -4.70
N TYR A 372 -4.18 32.05 -5.27
CA TYR A 372 -3.23 31.25 -6.06
C TYR A 372 -3.29 31.57 -7.54
N ARG A 373 -2.15 32.03 -8.09
CA ARG A 373 -1.96 32.23 -9.54
C ARG A 373 -1.99 30.88 -10.26
N GLU A 374 -1.27 29.89 -9.70
CA GLU A 374 -1.30 28.49 -10.15
C GLU A 374 -1.15 27.53 -8.98
N ILE A 375 -1.75 26.36 -9.10
CA ILE A 375 -1.67 25.23 -8.16
C ILE A 375 -0.92 24.11 -8.84
N LEU A 376 0.26 23.79 -8.32
CA LEU A 376 1.16 22.78 -8.87
C LEU A 376 1.08 21.52 -8.00
N ILE A 377 0.72 20.38 -8.59
CA ILE A 377 0.57 19.10 -7.90
C ILE A 377 1.54 18.11 -8.51
N ASP A 378 2.52 17.68 -7.72
CA ASP A 378 3.47 16.63 -8.11
C ASP A 378 2.90 15.25 -7.73
N GLU A 379 3.32 14.20 -8.45
CA GLU A 379 2.85 12.80 -8.27
C GLU A 379 1.30 12.68 -8.27
N TYR A 380 0.63 13.45 -9.14
CA TYR A 380 -0.84 13.54 -9.17
C TYR A 380 -1.56 12.21 -9.32
N GLN A 381 -0.92 11.16 -9.87
CA GLN A 381 -1.47 9.80 -9.98
C GLN A 381 -1.71 9.12 -8.63
N ASP A 382 -1.21 9.69 -7.53
CA ASP A 382 -1.41 9.14 -6.18
C ASP A 382 -2.55 9.85 -5.41
N SER A 383 -3.31 10.72 -6.09
CA SER A 383 -4.48 11.42 -5.51
C SER A 383 -5.67 10.48 -5.31
N ASN A 384 -6.54 10.82 -4.35
CA ASN A 384 -7.85 10.21 -4.16
C ASN A 384 -8.98 11.21 -4.48
N ALA A 385 -10.24 10.73 -4.47
CA ALA A 385 -11.40 11.55 -4.81
C ALA A 385 -11.62 12.75 -3.86
N VAL A 386 -11.31 12.58 -2.58
CA VAL A 386 -11.41 13.63 -1.56
C VAL A 386 -10.41 14.76 -1.84
N GLN A 387 -9.17 14.39 -2.13
CA GLN A 387 -8.10 15.34 -2.47
C GLN A 387 -8.38 16.06 -3.79
N GLU A 388 -8.87 15.34 -4.80
CA GLU A 388 -9.30 15.95 -6.06
C GLU A 388 -10.41 16.98 -5.84
N CYS A 389 -11.38 16.68 -4.99
CA CYS A 389 -12.44 17.62 -4.62
C CYS A 389 -11.85 18.90 -3.99
N ILE A 390 -10.87 18.75 -3.08
CA ILE A 390 -10.16 19.88 -2.47
C ILE A 390 -9.43 20.71 -3.53
N PHE A 391 -8.67 20.08 -4.43
CA PHE A 391 -7.91 20.77 -5.48
C PHE A 391 -8.82 21.55 -6.43
N GLN A 392 -9.95 20.95 -6.81
CA GLN A 392 -10.97 21.66 -7.61
C GLN A 392 -11.56 22.85 -6.87
N ALA A 393 -11.87 22.70 -5.58
CA ALA A 393 -12.51 23.74 -4.77
C ALA A 393 -11.61 24.97 -4.52
N VAL A 394 -10.27 24.77 -4.41
CA VAL A 394 -9.31 25.85 -4.22
C VAL A 394 -8.77 26.42 -5.55
N SER A 395 -9.19 25.86 -6.67
CA SER A 395 -8.80 26.31 -8.00
C SER A 395 -9.78 27.34 -8.57
N ARG A 396 -9.40 28.01 -9.64
CA ARG A 396 -10.25 28.90 -10.45
C ARG A 396 -11.06 28.08 -11.45
N GLU A 397 -12.08 27.35 -10.97
CA GLU A 397 -12.90 26.44 -11.78
C GLU A 397 -12.05 25.40 -12.55
N GLY A 398 -10.99 24.90 -11.93
CA GLY A 398 -10.06 24.00 -12.57
C GLY A 398 -9.12 24.62 -13.60
N LYS A 399 -9.10 25.95 -13.80
CA LYS A 399 -8.38 26.60 -14.90
C LYS A 399 -6.91 26.94 -14.60
N ASN A 400 -6.49 26.86 -13.36
CA ASN A 400 -5.12 27.17 -12.90
C ASN A 400 -4.42 25.97 -12.23
N LEU A 401 -4.69 24.76 -12.74
CA LEU A 401 -4.07 23.53 -12.23
C LEU A 401 -2.92 23.10 -13.15
N PHE A 402 -1.77 22.86 -12.55
CA PHE A 402 -0.61 22.23 -13.19
C PHE A 402 -0.35 20.88 -12.52
N LEU A 403 -0.74 19.81 -13.21
CA LEU A 403 -0.77 18.44 -12.70
C LEU A 403 0.39 17.66 -13.33
N VAL A 404 1.28 17.12 -12.49
CA VAL A 404 2.43 16.33 -12.97
C VAL A 404 2.35 14.93 -12.40
N GLY A 405 2.50 13.92 -13.24
CA GLY A 405 2.46 12.54 -12.78
C GLY A 405 2.78 11.51 -13.86
N ASP A 406 2.79 10.26 -13.45
CA ASP A 406 2.92 9.08 -14.33
C ASP A 406 2.02 7.98 -13.80
N VAL A 407 0.93 7.70 -14.50
CA VAL A 407 -0.03 6.67 -14.07
C VAL A 407 0.62 5.29 -13.94
N LYS A 408 1.67 5.00 -14.72
CA LYS A 408 2.47 3.78 -14.63
C LYS A 408 3.27 3.66 -13.31
N GLN A 409 3.35 4.75 -12.52
CA GLN A 409 3.99 4.79 -11.21
C GLN A 409 2.96 4.91 -10.06
N SER A 410 1.65 4.76 -10.32
CA SER A 410 0.64 4.71 -9.26
C SER A 410 0.65 3.35 -8.58
N ILE A 411 1.28 3.27 -7.40
CA ILE A 411 1.48 2.05 -6.62
C ILE A 411 1.02 2.18 -5.16
N TYR A 412 0.12 3.14 -4.88
CA TYR A 412 -0.41 3.39 -3.55
C TYR A 412 -1.93 3.16 -3.43
N ARG A 413 -2.49 2.24 -4.24
CA ARG A 413 -3.91 1.87 -4.15
C ARG A 413 -4.26 1.32 -2.76
N PHE A 414 -3.34 0.61 -2.10
CA PHE A 414 -3.49 0.16 -0.72
C PHE A 414 -3.58 1.33 0.31
N ARG A 415 -3.22 2.56 -0.09
CA ARG A 415 -3.47 3.82 0.62
C ARG A 415 -4.65 4.59 0.05
N LEU A 416 -5.50 3.90 -0.72
CA LEU A 416 -6.71 4.42 -1.33
C LEU A 416 -6.46 5.52 -2.37
N ALA A 417 -5.27 5.53 -3.00
CA ALA A 417 -5.03 6.33 -4.21
C ALA A 417 -5.84 5.76 -5.39
N ASP A 418 -6.43 6.65 -6.17
CA ASP A 418 -7.26 6.27 -7.32
C ASP A 418 -6.63 6.74 -8.64
N PRO A 419 -5.94 5.84 -9.37
CA PRO A 419 -5.34 6.17 -10.65
C PRO A 419 -6.36 6.53 -11.74
N THR A 420 -7.65 6.18 -11.55
CA THR A 420 -8.69 6.49 -12.54
C THR A 420 -8.90 7.99 -12.69
N ILE A 421 -8.67 8.78 -11.65
CA ILE A 421 -8.72 10.25 -11.68
C ILE A 421 -7.72 10.81 -12.69
N PHE A 422 -6.49 10.29 -12.67
CA PHE A 422 -5.48 10.68 -13.66
C PHE A 422 -5.88 10.22 -15.07
N LEU A 423 -6.31 8.96 -15.22
CA LEU A 423 -6.68 8.38 -16.52
C LEU A 423 -7.87 9.10 -17.17
N GLN A 424 -8.87 9.52 -16.39
CA GLN A 424 -10.00 10.32 -16.90
C GLN A 424 -9.54 11.64 -17.50
N LYS A 425 -8.66 12.39 -16.78
CA LYS A 425 -8.10 13.63 -17.33
C LYS A 425 -7.19 13.38 -18.51
N TYR A 426 -6.38 12.29 -18.46
CA TYR A 426 -5.52 11.91 -19.55
C TYR A 426 -6.31 11.59 -20.82
N ALA A 427 -7.46 10.95 -20.70
CA ALA A 427 -8.36 10.68 -21.84
C ALA A 427 -9.07 11.95 -22.34
N ALA A 428 -9.54 12.80 -21.41
CA ALA A 428 -10.34 13.96 -21.74
C ALA A 428 -9.53 15.15 -22.28
N TYR A 429 -8.26 15.33 -21.83
CA TYR A 429 -7.46 16.49 -22.22
C TYR A 429 -6.79 16.28 -23.58
N PRO A 430 -7.01 17.17 -24.53
CA PRO A 430 -6.35 17.10 -25.83
C PRO A 430 -4.84 17.41 -25.73
N MET A 431 -4.06 16.96 -26.71
CA MET A 431 -2.62 17.25 -26.79
C MET A 431 -2.37 18.75 -26.98
N ARG A 432 -1.31 19.26 -26.34
CA ARG A 432 -0.89 20.65 -26.49
C ARG A 432 -0.68 21.04 -27.96
N GLY A 433 -1.26 22.13 -28.39
CA GLY A 433 -1.08 22.71 -29.75
C GLY A 433 -2.36 22.80 -30.58
N THR A 434 -3.48 22.18 -30.14
CA THR A 434 -4.75 22.14 -30.88
C THR A 434 -5.89 22.97 -30.23
N GLN A 435 -5.64 23.65 -29.12
CA GLN A 435 -6.68 24.23 -28.24
C GLN A 435 -6.72 25.74 -28.29
N ALA A 436 -7.91 26.30 -27.97
CA ALA A 436 -8.07 27.71 -27.67
C ALA A 436 -7.36 28.10 -26.35
N PRO A 437 -6.96 29.38 -26.21
CA PRO A 437 -6.42 29.87 -24.94
C PRO A 437 -7.39 29.65 -23.79
N GLY A 438 -6.92 29.05 -22.71
CA GLY A 438 -7.74 28.80 -21.51
C GLY A 438 -8.37 27.41 -21.40
N GLU A 439 -8.31 26.60 -22.44
CA GLU A 439 -8.79 25.22 -22.41
C GLU A 439 -7.76 24.26 -21.75
N PRO A 440 -8.24 23.16 -21.13
CA PRO A 440 -7.37 22.14 -20.56
C PRO A 440 -6.58 21.41 -21.66
N ARG A 441 -5.36 20.99 -21.35
CA ARG A 441 -4.45 20.32 -22.30
C ARG A 441 -3.54 19.34 -21.59
N LYS A 442 -2.99 18.37 -22.35
CA LYS A 442 -1.94 17.48 -21.86
C LYS A 442 -0.64 17.60 -22.63
N LEU A 443 0.44 17.26 -21.96
CA LEU A 443 1.80 17.17 -22.49
C LEU A 443 2.40 15.82 -22.09
N LEU A 444 3.06 15.14 -23.03
CA LEU A 444 3.76 13.90 -22.79
C LEU A 444 5.27 14.15 -22.72
N LEU A 445 5.92 13.66 -21.68
CA LEU A 445 7.38 13.68 -21.51
C LEU A 445 7.89 12.24 -21.52
N SER A 446 8.37 11.77 -22.65
CA SER A 446 8.83 10.39 -22.86
C SER A 446 10.35 10.21 -22.71
N LYS A 447 11.14 11.29 -22.83
CA LYS A 447 12.60 11.22 -22.70
C LYS A 447 13.02 10.93 -21.26
N ASN A 448 13.82 9.86 -21.09
CA ASN A 448 14.39 9.48 -19.80
C ASN A 448 15.86 9.93 -19.73
N PHE A 449 16.20 10.72 -18.72
CA PHE A 449 17.54 11.25 -18.47
C PHE A 449 18.25 10.51 -17.30
N ARG A 450 17.69 9.38 -16.86
CA ARG A 450 18.21 8.59 -15.72
C ARG A 450 19.00 7.38 -16.16
N SER A 451 18.45 6.60 -17.08
CA SER A 451 18.87 5.21 -17.34
C SER A 451 19.57 5.08 -18.69
N ARG A 452 20.44 4.07 -18.81
CA ARG A 452 21.02 3.65 -20.08
C ARG A 452 19.96 3.16 -21.05
N ALA A 453 20.25 3.25 -22.35
CA ALA A 453 19.30 2.88 -23.41
C ALA A 453 18.84 1.42 -23.33
N GLU A 454 19.76 0.49 -23.07
CA GLU A 454 19.48 -0.95 -23.00
C GLU A 454 18.48 -1.30 -21.88
N ILE A 455 18.51 -0.56 -20.76
CA ILE A 455 17.56 -0.74 -19.65
C ILE A 455 16.16 -0.28 -20.08
N LEU A 456 16.09 0.85 -20.79
CA LEU A 456 14.84 1.39 -21.28
C LEU A 456 14.22 0.50 -22.37
N GLU A 457 15.03 -0.05 -23.26
CA GLU A 457 14.63 -1.01 -24.28
C GLU A 457 14.06 -2.27 -23.63
N ALA A 458 14.75 -2.87 -22.65
CA ALA A 458 14.24 -4.04 -21.93
C ALA A 458 12.91 -3.73 -21.21
N ALA A 459 12.78 -2.56 -20.59
CA ALA A 459 11.51 -2.15 -19.98
C ALA A 459 10.41 -1.99 -21.03
N ASN A 460 10.70 -1.35 -22.15
CA ASN A 460 9.74 -1.19 -23.26
C ASN A 460 9.28 -2.54 -23.82
N ASP A 461 10.20 -3.48 -24.00
CA ASP A 461 9.89 -4.83 -24.49
C ASP A 461 8.92 -5.55 -23.53
N VAL A 462 9.24 -5.56 -22.23
CA VAL A 462 8.38 -6.19 -21.22
C VAL A 462 6.99 -5.54 -21.20
N PHE A 463 6.90 -4.20 -21.07
CA PHE A 463 5.61 -3.53 -20.87
C PHE A 463 4.77 -3.44 -22.15
N SER A 464 5.38 -3.45 -23.33
CA SER A 464 4.64 -3.60 -24.59
C SER A 464 3.88 -4.92 -24.70
N LEU A 465 4.38 -5.98 -24.04
CA LEU A 465 3.75 -7.29 -24.00
C LEU A 465 2.68 -7.39 -22.90
N VAL A 466 2.99 -6.94 -21.68
CA VAL A 466 2.15 -7.25 -20.50
C VAL A 466 1.21 -6.11 -20.09
N MET A 467 1.52 -4.84 -20.36
CA MET A 467 0.70 -3.69 -19.94
C MET A 467 -0.31 -3.34 -21.02
N LYS A 468 -1.41 -4.06 -21.04
CA LYS A 468 -2.57 -3.82 -21.88
C LYS A 468 -3.72 -3.25 -21.06
N LYS A 469 -4.65 -2.53 -21.70
CA LYS A 469 -5.79 -1.90 -21.02
C LYS A 469 -6.58 -2.90 -20.17
N GLU A 470 -6.67 -4.15 -20.60
CA GLU A 470 -7.38 -5.22 -19.89
C GLU A 470 -6.72 -5.63 -18.58
N ALA A 471 -5.39 -5.58 -18.49
CA ALA A 471 -4.62 -5.98 -17.32
C ALA A 471 -4.00 -4.79 -16.58
N GLY A 472 -3.63 -3.72 -17.29
CA GLY A 472 -2.90 -2.57 -16.75
C GLY A 472 -3.70 -1.27 -16.67
N GLU A 473 -4.99 -1.28 -17.04
CA GLU A 473 -5.85 -0.08 -17.15
C GLU A 473 -5.36 0.95 -18.18
N LEU A 474 -4.21 0.70 -18.82
CA LEU A 474 -3.56 1.54 -19.82
C LEU A 474 -2.89 0.65 -20.86
N ASP A 475 -2.97 1.04 -22.15
CA ASP A 475 -2.18 0.43 -23.22
C ASP A 475 -0.80 1.06 -23.29
N TYR A 476 0.25 0.24 -23.13
CA TYR A 476 1.63 0.68 -23.31
C TYR A 476 1.96 0.78 -24.80
N THR A 477 1.67 1.92 -25.38
CA THR A 477 1.91 2.20 -26.80
C THR A 477 3.27 2.90 -27.03
N GLN A 478 3.63 3.13 -28.27
CA GLN A 478 4.83 3.89 -28.62
C GLN A 478 4.85 5.30 -28.02
N ALA A 479 3.67 5.90 -27.77
CA ALA A 479 3.56 7.20 -27.10
C ALA A 479 3.96 7.16 -25.61
N GLU A 480 3.79 5.98 -24.98
CA GLU A 480 4.13 5.73 -23.58
C GLU A 480 5.55 5.16 -23.39
N ALA A 481 6.20 4.75 -24.50
CA ALA A 481 7.53 4.14 -24.48
C ALA A 481 8.59 5.12 -23.94
N LEU A 482 9.53 4.57 -23.18
CA LEU A 482 10.67 5.31 -22.65
C LEU A 482 11.68 5.59 -23.77
N VAL A 483 12.06 6.85 -23.95
CA VAL A 483 13.02 7.27 -24.97
C VAL A 483 14.34 7.66 -24.29
N PRO A 484 15.51 7.12 -24.69
CA PRO A 484 16.80 7.54 -24.14
C PRO A 484 17.05 9.04 -24.33
N GLY A 485 17.47 9.70 -23.22
CA GLY A 485 17.79 11.13 -23.21
C GLY A 485 19.13 11.43 -22.54
N ALA A 486 19.73 10.46 -21.83
CA ALA A 486 21.05 10.55 -21.22
C ALA A 486 22.09 9.81 -22.05
N SER A 487 23.34 10.28 -21.98
CA SER A 487 24.51 9.57 -22.54
C SER A 487 25.38 9.05 -21.41
N PHE A 488 25.89 7.83 -21.58
CA PHE A 488 26.78 7.18 -20.63
C PHE A 488 28.08 6.76 -21.32
N PRO A 489 29.20 6.69 -20.60
CA PRO A 489 30.44 6.13 -21.15
C PRO A 489 30.22 4.67 -21.59
N GLU A 490 30.85 4.26 -22.67
CA GLU A 490 30.82 2.86 -23.10
C GLU A 490 31.51 1.95 -22.10
N GLU A 491 30.88 0.82 -21.82
CA GLU A 491 31.39 -0.24 -20.96
C GLU A 491 30.86 -1.58 -21.48
N GLY A 492 31.73 -2.54 -21.68
CA GLY A 492 31.48 -3.75 -22.49
C GLY A 492 30.67 -4.86 -21.81
N SER A 493 30.22 -4.69 -20.56
CA SER A 493 29.44 -5.71 -19.85
C SER A 493 27.94 -5.65 -20.19
N PRO A 494 27.19 -6.78 -20.10
CA PRO A 494 25.72 -6.76 -20.22
C PRO A 494 25.09 -5.77 -19.25
N LYS A 495 24.08 -5.00 -19.70
CA LYS A 495 23.39 -4.02 -18.87
C LYS A 495 22.09 -4.55 -18.29
N VAL A 496 21.49 -5.56 -18.92
CA VAL A 496 20.31 -6.26 -18.45
C VAL A 496 20.58 -7.75 -18.47
N GLU A 497 20.26 -8.42 -17.39
CA GLU A 497 20.41 -9.86 -17.24
C GLU A 497 19.10 -10.46 -16.73
N LEU A 498 18.68 -11.57 -17.32
CA LEU A 498 17.57 -12.38 -16.84
C LEU A 498 18.11 -13.74 -16.42
N HIS A 499 18.01 -14.05 -15.13
CA HIS A 499 18.42 -15.33 -14.58
C HIS A 499 17.19 -16.19 -14.24
N CYS A 500 17.12 -17.38 -14.84
CA CYS A 500 16.08 -18.37 -14.55
C CYS A 500 16.69 -19.50 -13.71
N LEU A 501 16.22 -19.64 -12.47
CA LEU A 501 16.65 -20.71 -11.57
C LEU A 501 15.66 -21.88 -11.65
N ASP A 502 16.10 -23.03 -12.17
CA ASP A 502 15.31 -24.26 -12.14
C ASP A 502 15.53 -24.98 -10.81
N LEU A 503 14.57 -24.80 -9.89
CA LEU A 503 14.60 -25.42 -8.56
C LEU A 503 13.99 -26.82 -8.52
N THR A 504 13.52 -27.35 -9.67
CA THR A 504 12.97 -28.71 -9.75
C THR A 504 14.05 -29.78 -9.83
N ALA A 505 15.26 -29.41 -10.25
CA ALA A 505 16.40 -30.31 -10.40
C ALA A 505 17.27 -30.41 -9.10
N ALA A 506 16.95 -29.64 -8.06
CA ALA A 506 17.67 -29.73 -6.81
C ALA A 506 17.23 -30.97 -6.03
N ASP A 507 18.14 -31.90 -5.83
CA ASP A 507 17.99 -33.12 -4.98
C ASP A 507 17.84 -32.78 -3.48
N ASP A 508 17.45 -31.56 -3.13
CA ASP A 508 17.48 -31.09 -1.77
C ASP A 508 16.07 -31.20 -1.14
N ASP A 509 15.97 -32.14 -0.21
CA ASP A 509 14.81 -32.41 0.63
C ASP A 509 14.40 -31.20 1.53
N THR A 510 15.16 -30.10 1.46
CA THR A 510 14.97 -28.91 2.31
C THR A 510 13.84 -28.01 1.83
N GLY A 511 13.46 -28.04 0.56
CA GLY A 511 12.37 -27.23 0.00
C GLY A 511 12.58 -25.70 0.10
N ASP A 512 13.75 -25.22 0.52
CA ASP A 512 14.07 -23.79 0.72
C ASP A 512 14.42 -23.08 -0.59
N LYS A 513 13.37 -22.72 -1.33
CA LYS A 513 13.48 -21.96 -2.59
C LYS A 513 14.07 -20.57 -2.37
N THR A 514 13.73 -19.92 -1.28
CA THR A 514 14.20 -18.57 -0.95
C THR A 514 15.69 -18.58 -0.63
N GLY A 515 16.18 -19.59 0.11
CA GLY A 515 17.60 -19.76 0.40
C GLY A 515 18.43 -19.97 -0.85
N ALA A 516 17.96 -20.82 -1.78
CA ALA A 516 18.65 -21.08 -3.06
C ALA A 516 18.77 -19.82 -3.92
N GLU A 517 17.69 -19.03 -4.02
CA GLU A 517 17.69 -17.75 -4.75
C GLU A 517 18.63 -16.74 -4.07
N ALA A 518 18.59 -16.63 -2.73
CA ALA A 518 19.44 -15.71 -1.97
C ALA A 518 20.93 -16.02 -2.12
N GLU A 519 21.30 -17.31 -2.11
CA GLU A 519 22.68 -17.74 -2.35
C GLU A 519 23.15 -17.41 -3.78
N PHE A 520 22.29 -17.60 -4.78
CA PHE A 520 22.56 -17.21 -6.16
C PHE A 520 22.77 -15.70 -6.29
N VAL A 521 21.84 -14.89 -5.73
CA VAL A 521 21.93 -13.42 -5.75
C VAL A 521 23.20 -12.94 -5.06
N ALA A 522 23.55 -13.50 -3.89
CA ALA A 522 24.77 -13.15 -3.16
C ALA A 522 26.04 -13.53 -3.95
N ALA A 523 26.05 -14.67 -4.65
CA ALA A 523 27.14 -15.04 -5.54
C ALA A 523 27.29 -14.05 -6.70
N ARG A 524 26.17 -13.67 -7.35
CA ARG A 524 26.19 -12.71 -8.45
C ARG A 524 26.67 -11.33 -8.01
N ILE A 525 26.26 -10.86 -6.83
CA ILE A 525 26.78 -9.60 -6.25
C ILE A 525 28.29 -9.67 -6.01
N ALA A 526 28.80 -10.80 -5.47
CA ALA A 526 30.23 -11.01 -5.29
C ALA A 526 30.99 -10.93 -6.63
N GLU A 527 30.44 -11.52 -7.69
CA GLU A 527 31.02 -11.42 -9.04
C GLU A 527 31.05 -9.99 -9.56
N LEU A 528 29.95 -9.22 -9.39
CA LEU A 528 29.85 -7.82 -9.81
C LEU A 528 30.89 -6.93 -9.09
N LEU A 529 31.11 -7.18 -7.80
CA LEU A 529 32.07 -6.42 -6.99
C LEU A 529 33.53 -6.79 -7.33
N ASN A 530 33.82 -8.06 -7.65
CA ASN A 530 35.16 -8.55 -7.93
C ASN A 530 35.47 -8.59 -9.43
N GLY A 531 34.45 -8.60 -10.30
CA GLY A 531 34.57 -8.86 -11.74
C GLY A 531 34.86 -7.64 -12.62
N GLY A 532 35.22 -6.49 -12.05
CA GLY A 532 35.51 -5.28 -12.83
C GLY A 532 34.26 -4.60 -13.42
N THR A 533 33.13 -4.70 -12.75
CA THR A 533 31.94 -3.89 -13.10
C THR A 533 32.19 -2.43 -12.76
N PHE A 534 31.86 -1.54 -13.69
CA PHE A 534 32.04 -0.10 -13.53
C PHE A 534 30.68 0.60 -13.50
N VAL A 535 30.63 1.69 -12.73
CA VAL A 535 29.49 2.63 -12.68
C VAL A 535 30.00 4.04 -12.97
N THR A 536 29.10 4.89 -13.46
CA THR A 536 29.42 6.27 -13.80
C THR A 536 29.23 7.19 -12.60
N GLU A 537 30.26 7.91 -12.23
CA GLU A 537 30.21 8.95 -11.21
C GLU A 537 30.82 10.23 -11.80
N ASN A 538 30.07 11.34 -11.81
CA ASN A 538 30.49 12.61 -12.39
C ASN A 538 31.01 12.51 -13.85
N GLY A 539 30.41 11.64 -14.65
CA GLY A 539 30.76 11.43 -16.05
C GLY A 539 31.98 10.52 -16.29
N ALA A 540 32.61 9.98 -15.26
CA ALA A 540 33.74 9.06 -15.32
C ALA A 540 33.38 7.66 -14.79
N LEU A 541 33.98 6.62 -15.35
CA LEU A 541 33.81 5.24 -14.87
C LEU A 541 34.67 4.99 -13.61
N ARG A 542 34.07 4.38 -12.59
CA ARG A 542 34.74 3.82 -11.42
C ARG A 542 34.25 2.40 -11.11
N PRO A 543 35.07 1.60 -10.41
CA PRO A 543 34.61 0.30 -9.96
C PRO A 543 33.35 0.40 -9.09
N ALA A 544 32.44 -0.57 -9.24
CA ALA A 544 31.25 -0.68 -8.44
C ALA A 544 31.58 -0.96 -6.96
N ARG A 545 30.80 -0.38 -6.06
CA ARG A 545 30.87 -0.56 -4.60
C ARG A 545 29.58 -1.25 -4.12
N ALA A 546 29.61 -1.80 -2.92
CA ALA A 546 28.41 -2.41 -2.33
C ALA A 546 27.24 -1.40 -2.22
N SER A 547 27.52 -0.15 -1.92
CA SER A 547 26.55 0.95 -1.85
C SER A 547 25.86 1.30 -3.18
N ASP A 548 26.42 0.90 -4.31
CA ASP A 548 25.83 1.08 -5.64
C ASP A 548 24.73 0.07 -5.94
N ILE A 549 24.68 -1.03 -5.18
CA ILE A 549 23.79 -2.16 -5.44
C ILE A 549 22.58 -2.13 -4.49
N VAL A 550 21.40 -2.29 -5.07
CA VAL A 550 20.16 -2.48 -4.31
C VAL A 550 19.46 -3.76 -4.75
N ILE A 551 18.95 -4.51 -3.78
CA ILE A 551 18.03 -5.62 -4.00
C ILE A 551 16.62 -5.10 -3.74
N LEU A 552 15.79 -5.08 -4.78
CA LEU A 552 14.39 -4.68 -4.69
C LEU A 552 13.50 -5.91 -4.67
N MET A 553 12.60 -5.93 -3.70
CA MET A 553 11.63 -7.01 -3.49
C MET A 553 10.22 -6.44 -3.34
N ARG A 554 9.20 -7.22 -3.69
CA ARG A 554 7.80 -6.81 -3.47
C ARG A 554 7.49 -6.64 -1.98
N SER A 555 7.93 -7.61 -1.16
CA SER A 555 7.71 -7.63 0.30
C SER A 555 8.94 -8.25 0.98
N PRO A 556 9.94 -7.46 1.36
CA PRO A 556 11.17 -7.98 1.98
C PRO A 556 10.92 -8.68 3.34
N GLY A 557 9.99 -8.18 4.17
CA GLY A 557 9.51 -8.81 5.40
C GLY A 557 10.42 -9.90 5.99
N MET A 558 9.91 -11.14 6.06
CA MET A 558 10.66 -12.28 6.58
C MET A 558 11.76 -12.80 5.64
N THR A 559 11.75 -12.46 4.35
CA THR A 559 12.71 -12.98 3.38
C THR A 559 14.02 -12.19 3.33
N ALA A 560 14.02 -10.91 3.67
CA ALA A 560 15.22 -10.06 3.65
C ALA A 560 16.37 -10.63 4.52
N GLY A 561 16.06 -11.22 5.67
CA GLY A 561 17.03 -11.85 6.55
C GLY A 561 17.80 -13.01 5.90
N VAL A 562 17.14 -13.77 5.01
CA VAL A 562 17.76 -14.87 4.27
C VAL A 562 18.81 -14.33 3.28
N TYR A 563 18.46 -13.26 2.55
CA TYR A 563 19.41 -12.59 1.64
C TYR A 563 20.56 -11.92 2.40
N GLN A 564 20.27 -11.31 3.54
CA GLN A 564 21.29 -10.71 4.41
C GLN A 564 22.29 -11.78 4.89
N ALA A 565 21.80 -12.92 5.36
CA ALA A 565 22.66 -14.02 5.79
C ALA A 565 23.54 -14.57 4.65
N ALA A 566 22.99 -14.71 3.43
CA ALA A 566 23.74 -15.16 2.26
C ALA A 566 24.85 -14.17 1.85
N LEU A 567 24.59 -12.86 1.94
CA LEU A 567 25.59 -11.80 1.69
C LEU A 567 26.69 -11.80 2.77
N GLN A 568 26.28 -11.85 4.04
CA GLN A 568 27.24 -11.87 5.18
C GLN A 568 28.16 -13.09 5.13
N LYS A 569 27.66 -14.26 4.74
CA LYS A 569 28.47 -15.48 4.53
C LYS A 569 29.60 -15.26 3.50
N ARG A 570 29.44 -14.34 2.57
CA ARG A 570 30.45 -13.93 1.57
C ARG A 570 31.25 -12.69 1.98
N GLY A 571 31.08 -12.19 3.19
CA GLY A 571 31.76 -11.01 3.69
C GLY A 571 31.26 -9.68 3.10
N ILE A 572 30.09 -9.68 2.45
CA ILE A 572 29.49 -8.49 1.84
C ILE A 572 28.60 -7.81 2.87
N ALA A 573 28.89 -6.54 3.17
CA ALA A 573 28.06 -5.73 4.05
C ALA A 573 26.68 -5.49 3.43
N CYS A 574 25.63 -5.66 4.24
CA CYS A 574 24.25 -5.52 3.80
C CYS A 574 23.47 -4.69 4.80
N ASP A 575 22.64 -3.76 4.26
CA ASP A 575 21.62 -3.02 4.98
C ASP A 575 20.26 -3.52 4.48
N ALA A 576 19.62 -4.37 5.25
CA ALA A 576 18.28 -4.90 4.93
C ALA A 576 17.16 -3.91 5.24
N GLY A 577 17.51 -2.68 5.66
CA GLY A 577 16.57 -1.71 6.21
C GLY A 577 15.92 -2.27 7.48
N ALA A 578 15.78 -1.52 8.53
CA ALA A 578 15.05 -1.98 9.71
C ALA A 578 13.58 -2.25 9.31
N GLY A 579 13.31 -3.48 8.92
CA GLY A 579 12.00 -3.97 8.47
C GLY A 579 11.35 -4.89 9.48
N GLY A 580 11.81 -4.88 10.73
CA GLY A 580 11.19 -5.59 11.83
C GLY A 580 10.31 -4.66 12.66
N ASP A 581 9.29 -5.23 13.26
CA ASP A 581 8.57 -4.60 14.34
C ASP A 581 9.49 -4.51 15.54
N LEU A 582 9.70 -3.32 16.07
CA LEU A 582 10.54 -3.07 17.24
C LEU A 582 10.15 -3.95 18.44
N LEU A 583 8.84 -4.20 18.61
CA LEU A 583 8.31 -5.04 19.68
C LEU A 583 8.63 -6.54 19.49
N GLN A 584 9.01 -6.96 18.29
CA GLN A 584 9.36 -8.35 17.94
C GLN A 584 10.87 -8.55 17.80
N THR A 585 11.69 -7.53 18.05
CA THR A 585 13.14 -7.70 18.12
C THR A 585 13.51 -8.44 19.40
N ALA A 586 14.49 -9.33 19.35
CA ALA A 586 14.83 -10.20 20.48
C ALA A 586 15.15 -9.44 21.78
N GLU A 587 15.86 -8.31 21.66
CA GLU A 587 16.22 -7.43 22.77
C GLU A 587 15.01 -6.76 23.42
N VAL A 588 14.07 -6.28 22.61
CA VAL A 588 12.84 -5.63 23.11
C VAL A 588 11.84 -6.67 23.60
N GLU A 589 11.74 -7.83 22.94
CA GLU A 589 10.88 -8.93 23.40
C GLU A 589 11.29 -9.40 24.82
N ILE A 590 12.59 -9.62 25.06
CA ILE A 590 13.07 -9.98 26.40
C ILE A 590 12.78 -8.85 27.39
N LEU A 591 13.00 -7.60 27.02
CA LEU A 591 12.69 -6.46 27.88
C LEU A 591 11.21 -6.40 28.24
N LEU A 592 10.33 -6.63 27.28
CA LEU A 592 8.87 -6.73 27.52
C LEU A 592 8.51 -7.86 28.47
N GLN A 593 9.14 -9.02 28.33
CA GLN A 593 8.96 -10.14 29.27
C GLN A 593 9.38 -9.74 30.69
N LEU A 594 10.51 -9.03 30.84
CA LEU A 594 10.95 -8.51 32.14
C LEU A 594 9.93 -7.53 32.73
N LEU A 595 9.41 -6.61 31.93
CA LEU A 595 8.37 -5.67 32.39
C LEU A 595 7.07 -6.38 32.79
N GLN A 596 6.67 -7.41 32.02
CA GLN A 596 5.47 -8.21 32.32
C GLN A 596 5.57 -8.96 33.66
N ILE A 597 6.74 -9.53 33.99
CA ILE A 597 6.93 -10.25 35.27
C ILE A 597 7.10 -9.28 36.46
N ILE A 598 7.57 -8.09 36.22
CA ILE A 598 7.60 -7.03 37.24
C ILE A 598 6.17 -6.59 37.58
N ASP A 599 5.33 -6.42 36.56
CA ASP A 599 3.91 -6.11 36.71
C ASP A 599 3.18 -7.28 37.41
N ASN A 600 3.20 -8.46 36.78
CA ASN A 600 2.56 -9.64 37.29
C ASN A 600 3.42 -10.91 37.16
N PRO A 601 4.10 -11.39 38.24
CA PRO A 601 4.98 -12.57 38.19
C PRO A 601 4.25 -13.90 38.05
N HIS A 602 2.91 -13.95 38.22
CA HIS A 602 2.11 -15.13 38.05
C HIS A 602 1.80 -15.51 36.59
N ARG A 603 2.40 -14.83 35.66
CA ARG A 603 2.34 -15.17 34.22
C ARG A 603 3.46 -16.17 33.89
N ASP A 604 3.13 -17.45 33.80
CA ASP A 604 4.11 -18.55 33.61
C ASP A 604 4.96 -18.38 32.33
N ILE A 605 4.35 -18.00 31.19
CA ILE A 605 5.06 -17.88 29.90
C ILE A 605 6.12 -16.77 29.93
N PRO A 606 5.80 -15.50 30.27
CA PRO A 606 6.81 -14.46 30.40
C PRO A 606 7.88 -14.76 31.45
N LEU A 607 7.48 -15.40 32.55
CA LEU A 607 8.41 -15.74 33.64
C LEU A 607 9.43 -16.80 33.19
N ALA A 608 8.97 -17.86 32.55
CA ALA A 608 9.84 -18.91 32.03
C ALA A 608 10.76 -18.36 30.92
N ALA A 609 10.22 -17.51 30.02
CA ALA A 609 10.99 -16.90 28.94
C ALA A 609 12.06 -15.95 29.47
N ALA A 610 11.73 -15.08 30.44
CA ALA A 610 12.70 -14.17 31.09
C ALA A 610 13.81 -14.97 31.77
N MET A 611 13.49 -16.03 32.52
CA MET A 611 14.48 -16.88 33.20
C MET A 611 15.38 -17.60 32.17
N ALA A 612 14.83 -18.18 31.11
CA ALA A 612 15.60 -18.88 30.07
C ALA A 612 16.38 -17.92 29.15
N SER A 613 16.12 -16.61 29.20
CA SER A 613 16.78 -15.63 28.36
C SER A 613 18.30 -15.58 28.60
N PRO A 614 19.11 -15.10 27.61
CA PRO A 614 20.53 -14.91 27.79
C PRO A 614 20.89 -13.99 28.99
N VAL A 615 19.94 -13.18 29.44
CA VAL A 615 20.11 -12.26 30.59
C VAL A 615 20.23 -12.99 31.92
N PHE A 616 19.38 -14.00 32.14
CA PHE A 616 19.40 -14.78 33.37
C PHE A 616 19.95 -16.20 33.20
N GLY A 617 19.86 -16.82 32.02
CA GLY A 617 20.56 -18.03 31.64
C GLY A 617 20.16 -19.32 32.38
N PHE A 618 18.90 -19.45 32.84
CA PHE A 618 18.42 -20.66 33.42
C PHE A 618 18.32 -21.81 32.42
N ALA A 619 18.92 -22.93 32.71
CA ALA A 619 18.80 -24.12 31.88
C ALA A 619 17.40 -24.76 31.95
N PRO A 620 16.90 -25.42 30.89
CA PRO A 620 15.61 -26.09 30.88
C PRO A 620 15.42 -27.08 32.05
N GLU A 621 16.50 -27.74 32.46
CA GLU A 621 16.51 -28.69 33.61
C GLU A 621 16.33 -27.98 34.94
N GLU A 622 16.80 -26.74 35.09
CA GLU A 622 16.58 -25.94 36.30
C GLU A 622 15.13 -25.52 36.39
N LEU A 623 14.54 -25.04 35.27
CA LEU A 623 13.11 -24.69 35.20
C LEU A 623 12.23 -25.88 35.47
N ALA A 624 12.55 -27.05 34.92
CA ALA A 624 11.82 -28.28 35.17
C ALA A 624 11.86 -28.72 36.66
N ARG A 625 13.02 -28.57 37.33
CA ARG A 625 13.15 -28.84 38.78
C ARG A 625 12.33 -27.89 39.63
N ILE A 626 12.31 -26.59 39.27
CA ILE A 626 11.46 -25.62 39.96
C ILE A 626 9.99 -25.99 39.82
N ARG A 627 9.55 -26.32 38.60
CA ARG A 627 8.16 -26.68 38.30
C ARG A 627 7.72 -28.00 38.95
N ALA A 628 8.65 -28.90 39.24
CA ALA A 628 8.38 -30.21 39.86
C ALA A 628 7.97 -30.11 41.33
N VAL A 629 8.14 -28.98 42.00
CA VAL A 629 7.75 -28.76 43.42
C VAL A 629 6.23 -28.89 43.59
N ASP A 630 5.47 -28.21 42.69
CA ASP A 630 4.01 -28.35 42.67
C ASP A 630 3.53 -28.18 41.22
N LYS A 631 3.03 -29.27 40.61
CA LYS A 631 2.52 -29.29 39.25
C LYS A 631 1.20 -28.54 39.09
N SER A 632 0.49 -28.28 40.14
CA SER A 632 -0.83 -27.61 40.13
C SER A 632 -0.72 -26.07 40.32
N ALA A 633 0.39 -25.60 40.91
CA ALA A 633 0.62 -24.18 41.13
C ALA A 633 1.28 -23.50 39.93
N ASP A 634 1.21 -22.16 39.82
CA ASP A 634 1.97 -21.37 38.82
C ASP A 634 3.48 -21.40 39.16
N LEU A 635 4.30 -21.02 38.13
CA LEU A 635 5.76 -21.09 38.24
C LEU A 635 6.31 -20.19 39.35
N TYR A 636 5.74 -18.99 39.56
CA TYR A 636 6.20 -18.08 40.61
C TYR A 636 5.92 -18.64 42.01
N THR A 637 4.79 -19.27 42.23
CA THR A 637 4.47 -19.97 43.46
C THR A 637 5.45 -21.11 43.70
N CYS A 638 5.82 -21.87 42.67
CA CYS A 638 6.83 -22.93 42.77
C CYS A 638 8.23 -22.35 43.10
N ILE A 639 8.60 -21.19 42.56
CA ILE A 639 9.86 -20.49 42.88
C ILE A 639 9.90 -20.11 44.38
N CYS A 640 8.81 -19.55 44.91
CA CYS A 640 8.71 -19.15 46.31
C CYS A 640 8.68 -20.33 47.28
N ALA A 641 8.20 -21.50 46.86
CA ALA A 641 8.09 -22.71 47.64
C ALA A 641 9.35 -23.61 47.62
N GLN A 642 10.42 -23.20 46.91
CA GLN A 642 11.66 -23.97 46.83
C GLN A 642 12.32 -24.12 48.21
N PRO A 643 12.51 -25.35 48.74
CA PRO A 643 13.06 -25.56 50.04
C PRO A 643 14.53 -25.17 50.13
N GLU A 644 15.30 -25.39 49.08
CA GLU A 644 16.74 -25.03 48.96
C GLU A 644 17.02 -24.33 47.66
N PRO A 645 16.70 -23.01 47.55
CA PRO A 645 16.91 -22.30 46.32
C PRO A 645 18.43 -22.12 46.01
N THR A 646 18.80 -22.38 44.74
CA THR A 646 20.18 -22.18 44.29
C THR A 646 20.57 -20.72 44.43
N ALA A 647 21.89 -20.41 44.51
CA ALA A 647 22.37 -19.04 44.53
C ALA A 647 21.96 -18.26 43.24
N HIS A 648 21.77 -18.97 42.12
CA HIS A 648 21.26 -18.43 40.86
C HIS A 648 19.80 -17.99 41.02
N LEU A 649 18.95 -18.84 41.55
CA LEU A 649 17.54 -18.54 41.78
C LEU A 649 17.37 -17.42 42.84
N GLN A 650 18.18 -17.40 43.87
CA GLN A 650 18.18 -16.35 44.90
C GLN A 650 18.49 -14.97 44.31
N ARG A 651 19.50 -14.88 43.43
CA ARG A 651 19.82 -13.63 42.71
C ARG A 651 18.66 -13.14 41.86
N PHE A 652 18.07 -14.04 41.09
CA PHE A 652 16.91 -13.69 40.25
C PHE A 652 15.73 -13.19 41.11
N THR A 653 15.35 -13.93 42.13
CA THR A 653 14.22 -13.54 42.99
C THR A 653 14.47 -12.22 43.76
N ALA A 654 15.71 -11.98 44.20
CA ALA A 654 16.11 -10.72 44.83
C ALA A 654 15.99 -9.55 43.80
N TRP A 655 16.48 -9.73 42.59
CA TRP A 655 16.34 -8.74 41.52
C TRP A 655 14.87 -8.46 41.19
N LEU A 656 14.04 -9.51 40.99
CA LEU A 656 12.62 -9.35 40.69
C LEU A 656 11.87 -8.60 41.80
N THR A 657 12.16 -8.97 43.05
CA THR A 657 11.57 -8.30 44.23
C THR A 657 11.95 -6.82 44.30
N ALA A 658 13.23 -6.52 44.03
CA ALA A 658 13.72 -5.12 43.99
C ALA A 658 13.02 -4.31 42.88
N MET A 659 12.90 -4.86 41.66
CA MET A 659 12.24 -4.16 40.55
C MET A 659 10.73 -3.98 40.80
N ARG A 660 10.05 -4.95 41.36
CA ARG A 660 8.64 -4.83 41.76
C ARG A 660 8.42 -3.79 42.87
N ARG A 661 9.39 -3.61 43.78
CA ARG A 661 9.36 -2.49 44.73
C ARG A 661 9.57 -1.17 44.01
N GLN A 662 10.55 -1.09 43.11
CA GLN A 662 10.90 0.12 42.37
C GLN A 662 9.74 0.60 41.48
N SER A 663 9.00 -0.32 40.84
CA SER A 663 7.87 0.01 39.97
C SER A 663 6.72 0.78 40.64
N ARG A 664 6.70 0.79 41.98
CA ARG A 664 5.72 1.54 42.79
C ARG A 664 6.22 2.91 43.23
N LEU A 665 7.50 3.21 43.01
CA LEU A 665 8.17 4.40 43.56
C LEU A 665 8.60 5.40 42.49
N VAL A 666 8.82 4.95 41.28
CA VAL A 666 9.33 5.77 40.15
C VAL A 666 8.38 5.72 38.98
N ASP A 667 8.51 6.65 38.04
CA ASP A 667 7.77 6.65 36.78
C ASP A 667 8.25 5.52 35.84
N VAL A 668 7.47 5.28 34.79
CA VAL A 668 7.72 4.18 33.87
C VAL A 668 9.05 4.33 33.10
N PRO A 669 9.42 5.52 32.59
CA PRO A 669 10.72 5.72 31.93
C PRO A 669 11.92 5.46 32.84
N GLU A 670 11.89 5.91 34.11
CA GLU A 670 12.95 5.67 35.09
C GLU A 670 13.04 4.19 35.48
N LEU A 671 11.89 3.53 35.67
CA LEU A 671 11.84 2.08 35.89
C LEU A 671 12.48 1.33 34.73
N LEU A 672 12.14 1.66 33.47
CA LEU A 672 12.68 1.03 32.26
C LEU A 672 14.21 1.11 32.22
N GLN A 673 14.77 2.30 32.44
CA GLN A 673 16.23 2.49 32.47
C GLN A 673 16.89 1.67 33.62
N THR A 674 16.21 1.58 34.76
CA THR A 674 16.69 0.81 35.90
C THR A 674 16.68 -0.69 35.59
N VAL A 675 15.63 -1.19 34.92
CA VAL A 675 15.51 -2.59 34.49
C VAL A 675 16.63 -2.92 33.51
N ILE A 676 16.83 -2.12 32.46
CA ILE A 676 17.88 -2.34 31.43
C ILE A 676 19.25 -2.43 32.10
N ARG A 677 19.59 -1.47 32.95
CA ARG A 677 20.90 -1.42 33.61
C ARG A 677 21.11 -2.56 34.63
N THR A 678 20.13 -2.84 35.49
CA THR A 678 20.30 -3.78 36.61
C THR A 678 20.17 -5.25 36.18
N SER A 679 19.48 -5.53 35.08
CA SER A 679 19.43 -6.85 34.48
C SER A 679 20.71 -7.20 33.71
N GLY A 680 21.50 -6.20 33.27
CA GLY A 680 22.63 -6.40 32.38
C GLY A 680 22.23 -6.66 30.91
N LEU A 681 20.99 -6.35 30.55
CA LEU A 681 20.44 -6.61 29.22
C LEU A 681 21.25 -5.92 28.12
N GLU A 682 21.66 -4.67 28.35
CA GLU A 682 22.47 -3.88 27.39
C GLU A 682 23.82 -4.54 27.14
N ASP A 683 24.51 -5.01 28.21
CA ASP A 683 25.82 -5.66 28.11
C ASP A 683 25.73 -7.01 27.37
N VAL A 684 24.68 -7.79 27.65
CA VAL A 684 24.42 -9.07 26.97
C VAL A 684 24.26 -8.86 25.47
N PHE A 685 23.42 -7.90 25.07
CA PHE A 685 23.18 -7.64 23.66
C PHE A 685 24.31 -6.88 22.95
N ALA A 686 25.14 -6.13 23.69
CA ALA A 686 26.37 -5.55 23.15
C ALA A 686 27.44 -6.61 22.81
N ALA A 687 27.38 -7.79 23.44
CA ALA A 687 28.30 -8.89 23.16
C ALA A 687 27.84 -9.79 21.98
N LEU A 688 26.63 -9.62 21.48
CA LEU A 688 26.08 -10.39 20.37
C LEU A 688 26.34 -9.74 19.00
N PRO A 689 26.22 -10.48 17.89
CA PRO A 689 26.27 -9.90 16.55
C PRO A 689 25.26 -8.76 16.37
N ASP A 690 25.62 -7.75 15.56
CA ASP A 690 24.79 -6.54 15.30
C ASP A 690 24.53 -5.68 16.56
N ALA A 691 25.49 -5.58 17.46
CA ALA A 691 25.39 -4.87 18.73
C ALA A 691 24.88 -3.42 18.58
N GLU A 692 25.40 -2.67 17.61
CA GLU A 692 24.98 -1.26 17.35
C GLU A 692 23.48 -1.16 17.03
N ARG A 693 22.95 -2.10 16.21
CA ARG A 693 21.52 -2.14 15.88
C ARG A 693 20.70 -2.47 17.12
N ARG A 694 21.10 -3.48 17.90
CA ARG A 694 20.39 -3.89 19.13
C ARG A 694 20.33 -2.78 20.17
N GLN A 695 21.41 -2.05 20.33
CA GLN A 695 21.45 -0.86 21.20
C GLN A 695 20.53 0.26 20.67
N ALA A 696 20.50 0.48 19.34
CA ALA A 696 19.60 1.46 18.73
C ALA A 696 18.13 1.06 18.93
N ASP A 697 17.78 -0.21 18.85
CA ASP A 697 16.42 -0.72 19.10
C ASP A 697 16.00 -0.54 20.56
N LEU A 698 16.90 -0.79 21.54
CA LEU A 698 16.64 -0.51 22.96
C LEU A 698 16.45 1.00 23.22
N ALA A 699 17.25 1.85 22.56
CA ALA A 699 17.12 3.30 22.66
C ALA A 699 15.80 3.78 22.03
N ALA A 700 15.38 3.19 20.90
CA ALA A 700 14.11 3.50 20.26
C ALA A 700 12.92 3.12 21.14
N PHE A 701 12.97 1.94 21.76
CA PHE A 701 11.92 1.52 22.69
C PHE A 701 11.87 2.43 23.93
N SER A 702 13.02 2.85 24.44
CA SER A 702 13.09 3.81 25.56
C SER A 702 12.48 5.18 25.18
N ALA A 703 12.72 5.65 23.95
CA ALA A 703 12.12 6.87 23.43
C ALA A 703 10.59 6.73 23.29
N PHE A 704 10.11 5.59 22.75
CA PHE A 704 8.69 5.28 22.68
C PHE A 704 8.00 5.30 24.05
N VAL A 705 8.59 4.65 25.06
CA VAL A 705 8.06 4.63 26.43
C VAL A 705 8.03 6.03 27.03
N THR A 706 9.08 6.84 26.81
CA THR A 706 9.15 8.22 27.28
C THR A 706 8.08 9.10 26.65
N GLN A 707 7.83 8.93 25.35
CA GLN A 707 6.78 9.66 24.63
C GLN A 707 5.39 9.23 25.11
N SER A 708 5.14 7.92 25.28
CA SER A 708 3.86 7.39 25.77
C SER A 708 3.57 7.84 27.19
N ALA A 709 4.57 7.96 28.04
CA ALA A 709 4.42 8.46 29.42
C ALA A 709 4.03 9.95 29.49
N GLN A 710 4.29 10.73 28.44
CA GLN A 710 3.86 12.14 28.36
C GLN A 710 2.38 12.30 27.97
N THR A 711 1.76 11.25 27.42
CA THR A 711 0.40 11.33 26.88
C THR A 711 -0.60 10.49 27.66
N ASP A 712 -0.46 9.16 27.69
CA ASP A 712 -1.52 8.26 28.09
C ASP A 712 -1.06 7.10 29.00
N VAL A 713 0.24 6.93 29.26
CA VAL A 713 0.80 5.81 30.03
C VAL A 713 1.38 6.32 31.36
N HIS A 714 0.67 6.08 32.46
CA HIS A 714 1.06 6.55 33.80
C HIS A 714 1.52 5.43 34.73
N SER A 715 1.33 4.15 34.32
CA SER A 715 1.69 2.98 35.10
C SER A 715 2.34 1.89 34.23
N LEU A 716 3.11 1.00 34.88
CA LEU A 716 3.70 -0.17 34.22
C LEU A 716 2.62 -1.08 33.60
N SER A 717 1.49 -1.27 34.28
CA SER A 717 0.39 -2.09 33.77
C SER A 717 -0.21 -1.52 32.49
N GLU A 718 -0.37 -0.20 32.40
CA GLU A 718 -0.82 0.48 31.17
C GLU A 718 0.18 0.32 30.03
N LEU A 719 1.49 0.43 30.29
CA LEU A 719 2.53 0.18 29.28
C LEU A 719 2.47 -1.27 28.77
N VAL A 720 2.40 -2.26 29.68
CA VAL A 720 2.31 -3.68 29.33
C VAL A 720 1.06 -3.96 28.50
N GLN A 721 -0.07 -3.35 28.87
CA GLN A 721 -1.32 -3.49 28.13
C GLN A 721 -1.23 -2.84 26.73
N LEU A 722 -0.65 -1.63 26.63
CA LEU A 722 -0.44 -0.93 25.35
C LEU A 722 0.42 -1.79 24.41
N CYS A 723 1.57 -2.27 24.87
CA CYS A 723 2.45 -3.13 24.06
C CYS A 723 1.75 -4.45 23.65
N GLY A 724 0.97 -5.06 24.56
CA GLY A 724 0.16 -6.24 24.25
C GLY A 724 -0.87 -5.97 23.15
N GLN A 725 -1.59 -4.87 23.24
CA GLN A 725 -2.57 -4.46 22.21
C GLN A 725 -1.90 -4.17 20.86
N LEU A 726 -0.73 -3.53 20.84
CA LEU A 726 0.02 -3.29 19.59
C LEU A 726 0.42 -4.61 18.93
N LEU A 727 0.94 -5.58 19.70
CA LEU A 727 1.31 -6.91 19.21
C LEU A 727 0.10 -7.70 18.69
N GLU A 728 -1.00 -7.72 19.42
CA GLU A 728 -2.24 -8.43 19.01
C GLU A 728 -2.84 -7.87 17.72
N ARG A 729 -2.71 -6.56 17.49
CA ARG A 729 -3.24 -5.88 16.30
C ARG A 729 -2.27 -5.93 15.12
N GLY A 730 -1.04 -6.44 15.31
CA GLY A 730 0.00 -6.37 14.28
C GLY A 730 0.42 -4.93 13.94
N ALA A 731 0.21 -4.00 14.87
CA ALA A 731 0.67 -2.62 14.73
C ALA A 731 2.19 -2.60 14.92
N SER A 732 2.92 -2.26 13.87
CA SER A 732 4.38 -2.26 13.85
C SER A 732 4.93 -0.93 14.37
N LEU A 733 5.78 -0.98 15.38
CA LEU A 733 6.68 0.11 15.73
C LEU A 733 7.95 -0.02 14.87
N PRO A 734 8.31 1.00 14.07
CA PRO A 734 9.50 0.89 13.24
C PRO A 734 10.76 0.80 14.12
N ALA A 735 11.52 -0.30 13.96
CA ALA A 735 12.85 -0.40 14.53
C ALA A 735 13.76 0.71 13.95
N GLN A 736 14.69 1.24 14.75
CA GLN A 736 15.55 2.34 14.30
C GLN A 736 16.49 1.87 13.19
N GLN A 737 16.63 2.71 12.17
CA GLN A 737 17.66 2.54 11.18
C GLN A 737 19.00 2.88 11.82
N THR A 738 19.90 1.90 11.94
CA THR A 738 21.33 2.20 12.14
C THR A 738 21.78 3.14 11.03
N PRO A 739 22.66 4.13 11.30
CA PRO A 739 23.26 4.92 10.25
C PRO A 739 23.79 3.97 9.20
N ALA A 740 23.29 4.09 7.96
CA ALA A 740 23.64 3.19 6.88
C ALA A 740 25.17 3.06 6.84
N ARG A 741 25.70 1.85 6.92
CA ARG A 741 27.13 1.62 6.66
C ARG A 741 27.42 2.26 5.31
N GLN A 742 28.42 3.13 5.25
CA GLN A 742 28.71 3.94 4.05
C GLN A 742 28.93 3.10 2.78
N ASP A 743 29.28 1.83 2.92
CA ASP A 743 29.43 0.90 1.81
C ASP A 743 28.79 -0.47 2.12
N ALA A 744 27.49 -0.59 1.83
CA ALA A 744 26.69 -1.79 2.03
C ALA A 744 25.63 -1.94 0.92
N VAL A 745 25.36 -3.19 0.53
CA VAL A 745 24.22 -3.54 -0.35
C VAL A 745 22.93 -3.25 0.38
N ARG A 746 22.01 -2.57 -0.26
CA ARG A 746 20.70 -2.25 0.33
C ARG A 746 19.65 -3.26 -0.09
N ILE A 747 18.81 -3.72 0.84
CA ILE A 747 17.60 -4.49 0.56
C ILE A 747 16.39 -3.64 0.94
N MET A 748 15.46 -3.42 0.01
CA MET A 748 14.25 -2.64 0.31
C MET A 748 13.06 -3.08 -0.54
N SER A 749 11.86 -2.67 -0.11
CA SER A 749 10.67 -2.89 -0.93
C SER A 749 10.67 -1.95 -2.14
N ILE A 750 10.06 -2.42 -3.24
CA ILE A 750 9.86 -1.61 -4.44
C ILE A 750 9.11 -0.31 -4.10
N HIS A 751 8.14 -0.36 -3.17
CA HIS A 751 7.40 0.83 -2.74
C HIS A 751 8.29 1.91 -2.10
N LYS A 752 9.24 1.49 -1.24
CA LYS A 752 10.20 2.42 -0.62
C LYS A 752 11.21 2.98 -1.62
N SER A 753 11.42 2.32 -2.75
CA SER A 753 12.32 2.78 -3.83
C SER A 753 11.70 3.84 -4.73
N LYS A 754 10.38 4.09 -4.65
CA LYS A 754 9.71 5.13 -5.44
C LYS A 754 10.32 6.50 -5.15
N GLY A 755 10.67 7.24 -6.21
CA GLY A 755 11.40 8.51 -6.12
C GLY A 755 12.93 8.35 -6.09
N LEU A 756 13.47 7.19 -5.67
CA LEU A 756 14.90 6.93 -5.63
C LEU A 756 15.43 6.39 -6.97
N GLU A 757 16.77 6.35 -7.10
CA GLU A 757 17.48 5.79 -8.25
C GLU A 757 18.81 5.17 -7.81
N PHE A 758 19.22 4.09 -8.48
CA PHE A 758 20.39 3.31 -8.10
C PHE A 758 21.23 2.92 -9.32
N PRO A 759 22.54 2.88 -9.20
CA PRO A 759 23.40 2.43 -10.30
C PRO A 759 23.10 1.00 -10.74
N ILE A 760 23.00 0.06 -9.79
CA ILE A 760 22.76 -1.37 -10.04
C ILE A 760 21.54 -1.82 -9.23
N VAL A 761 20.56 -2.43 -9.92
CA VAL A 761 19.34 -2.94 -9.31
C VAL A 761 19.19 -4.43 -9.57
N ILE A 762 18.97 -5.20 -8.53
CA ILE A 762 18.61 -6.61 -8.60
C ILE A 762 17.15 -6.76 -8.17
N LEU A 763 16.33 -7.27 -9.07
CA LEU A 763 14.95 -7.60 -8.77
C LEU A 763 14.89 -9.06 -8.32
N ALA A 764 14.56 -9.28 -7.05
CA ALA A 764 14.51 -10.61 -6.45
C ALA A 764 13.08 -11.02 -6.08
N ASP A 765 12.84 -12.32 -5.89
CA ASP A 765 11.54 -12.93 -5.53
C ASP A 765 10.44 -12.65 -6.57
N LEU A 766 10.80 -12.59 -7.87
CA LEU A 766 9.85 -12.32 -8.96
C LEU A 766 8.90 -13.49 -9.26
N ALA A 767 9.21 -14.71 -8.82
CA ALA A 767 8.35 -15.88 -8.99
C ALA A 767 7.23 -15.98 -7.94
N ARG A 768 7.17 -15.06 -6.99
CA ARG A 768 6.15 -15.03 -5.94
C ARG A 768 4.77 -14.78 -6.53
N LYS A 769 3.78 -15.54 -6.06
CA LYS A 769 2.37 -15.31 -6.43
C LYS A 769 1.88 -13.97 -5.88
N PHE A 770 1.00 -13.31 -6.64
CA PHE A 770 0.33 -12.10 -6.19
C PHE A 770 -0.48 -12.36 -4.91
N ASN A 771 -0.45 -11.40 -3.99
CA ASN A 771 -1.25 -11.48 -2.78
C ASN A 771 -2.70 -11.06 -3.08
N LEU A 772 -3.63 -12.01 -2.94
CA LEU A 772 -5.07 -11.80 -3.13
C LEU A 772 -5.84 -11.84 -1.79
N GLN A 773 -5.15 -11.68 -0.65
CA GLN A 773 -5.79 -11.74 0.68
C GLN A 773 -6.88 -10.68 0.86
N ASP A 774 -6.71 -9.50 0.28
CA ASP A 774 -7.70 -8.40 0.34
C ASP A 774 -9.06 -8.77 -0.29
N SER A 775 -9.11 -9.85 -1.08
CA SER A 775 -10.35 -10.40 -1.65
C SER A 775 -11.02 -11.47 -0.78
N GLN A 776 -10.43 -11.85 0.37
CA GLN A 776 -10.91 -12.95 1.23
C GLN A 776 -11.82 -12.49 2.37
N SER A 777 -11.93 -11.20 2.63
CA SER A 777 -12.81 -10.64 3.67
C SER A 777 -14.27 -11.11 3.48
N ALA A 778 -15.00 -11.28 4.59
CA ALA A 778 -16.40 -11.70 4.57
C ALA A 778 -17.31 -10.71 3.81
N VAL A 779 -16.97 -9.44 3.90
CA VAL A 779 -17.58 -8.36 3.12
C VAL A 779 -16.48 -7.63 2.36
N LEU A 780 -16.74 -7.35 1.10
CA LEU A 780 -15.86 -6.54 0.26
C LEU A 780 -16.52 -5.19 -0.02
N THR A 781 -15.71 -4.16 -0.09
CA THR A 781 -16.11 -2.79 -0.38
C THR A 781 -15.44 -2.29 -1.65
N ASP A 782 -16.15 -1.49 -2.44
CA ASP A 782 -15.65 -0.85 -3.68
C ASP A 782 -16.33 0.51 -3.85
N GLU A 783 -15.70 1.44 -4.53
CA GLU A 783 -16.24 2.79 -4.74
C GLU A 783 -17.48 2.80 -5.63
N GLU A 784 -17.48 2.00 -6.70
CA GLU A 784 -18.58 1.93 -7.68
C GLU A 784 -19.53 0.77 -7.39
N LEU A 785 -19.01 -0.42 -7.08
CA LEU A 785 -19.78 -1.61 -6.78
C LEU A 785 -20.23 -1.69 -5.32
N LEU A 786 -19.88 -0.69 -4.52
CA LEU A 786 -20.36 -0.45 -3.16
C LEU A 786 -19.95 -1.56 -2.18
N LEU A 787 -20.89 -2.36 -1.71
CA LEU A 787 -20.71 -3.31 -0.61
C LEU A 787 -21.21 -4.69 -1.04
N GLY A 788 -20.46 -5.76 -0.76
CA GLY A 788 -20.88 -7.12 -1.10
C GLY A 788 -20.43 -8.14 -0.07
N GLY A 789 -21.38 -8.90 0.48
CA GLY A 789 -21.15 -9.91 1.51
C GLY A 789 -21.31 -11.35 0.99
N ASN A 790 -20.87 -12.32 1.81
CA ASN A 790 -21.21 -13.72 1.65
C ASN A 790 -22.70 -13.95 1.97
N VAL A 791 -23.31 -14.85 1.22
CA VAL A 791 -24.59 -15.45 1.60
C VAL A 791 -24.31 -16.55 2.62
N VAL A 792 -24.93 -16.46 3.79
CA VAL A 792 -24.74 -17.42 4.88
C VAL A 792 -26.07 -18.12 5.13
N ASP A 793 -26.05 -19.44 5.11
CA ASP A 793 -27.16 -20.28 5.54
C ASP A 793 -26.81 -20.93 6.90
N LEU A 794 -27.40 -20.38 7.93
CA LEU A 794 -27.19 -20.85 9.32
C LEU A 794 -27.71 -22.26 9.56
N ALA A 795 -28.76 -22.70 8.81
CA ALA A 795 -29.33 -24.03 8.98
C ALA A 795 -28.39 -25.13 8.45
N SER A 796 -27.85 -24.93 7.25
CA SER A 796 -26.86 -25.86 6.64
C SER A 796 -25.43 -25.58 7.09
N ARG A 797 -25.17 -24.50 7.83
CA ARG A 797 -23.82 -24.00 8.21
C ARG A 797 -22.90 -23.82 7.02
N SER A 798 -23.46 -23.39 5.90
CA SER A 798 -22.72 -23.13 4.67
C SER A 798 -22.69 -21.64 4.34
N PHE A 799 -21.63 -21.22 3.63
CA PHE A 799 -21.54 -19.87 3.08
C PHE A 799 -20.92 -19.92 1.68
N TYR A 800 -21.33 -18.97 0.85
CA TYR A 800 -20.79 -18.79 -0.49
C TYR A 800 -20.84 -17.30 -0.88
N PRO A 801 -20.00 -16.87 -1.83
CA PRO A 801 -19.99 -15.49 -2.24
C PRO A 801 -21.29 -15.12 -2.96
N GLY A 802 -21.98 -14.09 -2.50
CA GLY A 802 -23.12 -13.50 -3.19
C GLY A 802 -22.70 -12.73 -4.46
N LEU A 803 -23.66 -12.41 -5.32
CA LEU A 803 -23.43 -11.71 -6.60
C LEU A 803 -22.61 -10.43 -6.42
N ALA A 804 -22.99 -9.59 -5.46
CA ALA A 804 -22.28 -8.35 -5.16
C ALA A 804 -20.82 -8.60 -4.78
N ARG A 805 -20.58 -9.56 -3.88
CA ARG A 805 -19.23 -9.91 -3.45
C ARG A 805 -18.39 -10.47 -4.59
N MET A 806 -18.95 -11.31 -5.45
CA MET A 806 -18.26 -11.86 -6.63
C MET A 806 -17.85 -10.74 -7.61
N ALA A 807 -18.74 -9.77 -7.85
CA ALA A 807 -18.43 -8.62 -8.71
C ALA A 807 -17.26 -7.79 -8.17
N ILE A 808 -17.32 -7.44 -6.87
CA ILE A 808 -16.25 -6.68 -6.22
C ILE A 808 -14.95 -7.48 -6.19
N MET A 809 -14.99 -8.77 -5.86
CA MET A 809 -13.83 -9.65 -5.82
C MET A 809 -13.12 -9.71 -7.19
N ARG A 810 -13.89 -9.88 -8.28
CA ARG A 810 -13.35 -9.90 -9.62
C ARG A 810 -12.71 -8.58 -10.02
N ARG A 811 -13.36 -7.45 -9.70
CA ARG A 811 -12.81 -6.12 -9.92
C ARG A 811 -11.54 -5.89 -9.12
N LYS A 812 -11.53 -6.19 -7.83
CA LYS A 812 -10.33 -6.08 -6.97
C LYS A 812 -9.17 -6.95 -7.48
N THR A 813 -9.45 -8.16 -7.95
CA THR A 813 -8.42 -9.02 -8.56
C THR A 813 -7.80 -8.38 -9.80
N SER A 814 -8.60 -7.83 -10.71
CA SER A 814 -8.11 -7.10 -11.88
C SER A 814 -7.29 -5.86 -11.48
N GLN A 815 -7.75 -5.10 -10.49
CA GLN A 815 -7.05 -3.94 -9.94
C GLN A 815 -5.72 -4.31 -9.30
N THR A 816 -5.66 -5.44 -8.58
CA THR A 816 -4.41 -5.96 -7.98
C THR A 816 -3.40 -6.31 -9.07
N VAL A 817 -3.82 -7.02 -10.12
CA VAL A 817 -2.93 -7.34 -11.26
C VAL A 817 -2.41 -6.06 -11.92
N SER A 818 -3.27 -5.07 -12.13
CA SER A 818 -2.89 -3.77 -12.68
C SER A 818 -1.87 -3.04 -11.80
N GLU A 819 -2.05 -3.06 -10.46
CA GLU A 819 -1.10 -2.48 -9.53
C GLU A 819 0.25 -3.22 -9.54
N GLU A 820 0.26 -4.56 -9.56
CA GLU A 820 1.49 -5.35 -9.63
C GLU A 820 2.30 -5.08 -10.92
N LEU A 821 1.62 -4.86 -12.06
CA LEU A 821 2.29 -4.41 -13.29
C LEU A 821 2.95 -3.03 -13.13
N ARG A 822 2.28 -2.11 -12.44
CA ARG A 822 2.86 -0.79 -12.12
C ARG A 822 4.00 -0.88 -11.12
N VAL A 823 3.90 -1.78 -10.13
CA VAL A 823 5.00 -2.06 -9.19
C VAL A 823 6.22 -2.57 -9.94
N LEU A 824 6.05 -3.49 -10.89
CA LEU A 824 7.14 -3.96 -11.74
C LEU A 824 7.73 -2.81 -12.59
N TYR A 825 6.89 -1.94 -13.15
CA TYR A 825 7.34 -0.75 -13.90
C TYR A 825 8.19 0.18 -13.03
N VAL A 826 7.74 0.45 -11.80
CA VAL A 826 8.53 1.23 -10.85
C VAL A 826 9.86 0.56 -10.58
N ALA A 827 9.90 -0.75 -10.32
CA ALA A 827 11.12 -1.50 -10.02
C ALA A 827 12.15 -1.41 -11.17
N MET A 828 11.74 -1.71 -12.41
CA MET A 828 12.63 -1.68 -13.58
C MET A 828 13.14 -0.27 -13.90
N THR A 829 12.35 0.76 -13.58
CA THR A 829 12.73 2.17 -13.86
C THR A 829 13.53 2.85 -12.74
N ARG A 830 13.93 2.11 -11.67
CA ARG A 830 14.84 2.64 -10.64
C ARG A 830 16.30 2.60 -11.06
N THR A 831 16.62 1.79 -12.04
CA THR A 831 17.97 1.45 -12.49
C THR A 831 18.56 2.58 -13.33
N LYS A 832 19.83 2.90 -13.07
CA LYS A 832 20.61 3.85 -13.90
C LYS A 832 21.45 3.12 -14.96
N GLU A 833 22.21 2.09 -14.54
CA GLU A 833 23.25 1.52 -15.40
C GLU A 833 23.16 0.00 -15.60
N ARG A 834 22.61 -0.77 -14.64
CA ARG A 834 22.50 -2.23 -14.76
C ARG A 834 21.38 -2.82 -13.96
#